data_d500e5d6230b6f15374f134c16b7499f
#
_entry.id   d500e5d6230b6f15374f134c16b7499f
#
_cell.length_a   1.000
_cell.length_b   1.000
_cell.length_c   1.000
_cell.angle_alpha   90.00
_cell.angle_beta   90.00
_cell.angle_gamma   90.00
#
_symmetry.space_group_name_H-M   'P 1'
#
loop_
_entity.id
_entity.type
_entity.pdbx_description
1 polymer ?
#
loop_
_entity_poly.entity_id
_entity_poly.type
_entity_poly.pdbx_seq_one_letter_code
_entity_poly.pdbx_strand_id
1 'polypeptide(L)'
;MNPTQSSSSHNPSFTSAVSTLEDGNIEIWGARVHNLKNIDVTLPRNALTVITGLSGSGKSSLAFDTLYAEGQRRYIETFSAYARNFLDNLERPDVDKITGLSPVISIEQKTTNKNPRSTVGTVTEIYDFLRLLFARAGDAYSYLSGEKMVKYTEEQILELILQQYEGRKIYLLAPLVKQRKGHYKELFESVRKKGFLNVRVDGELLTVESGMRVDRYKNHDIEVLIDRLKVQAKDEERLQQSVRQSLQQGEGLMLILDAEDNSIRYFSKRLMCPTTGLAYREPAPHNFSFNSAQGACPKCKGLGQVNVIDWEKVCPDPSLSIKQGALVPLGKAKNAMIFWAIAALLEQHDATLNTPVKDLSEEVLDEILNGTTERLRIPKSIAGTGDDIYTEFGGLVKYIQQMADAEMSAESQRWAEQFSRTAECPECHGARLNREALSYKFGDKNIAELSAMDVAQLKEWADAVSVNLSGKQLAIATEILKEIRTRLSFLLDVGLDYLSLSRASMTLSGGESQRIRLATQIGSQLVNVLYILDEPSIGLHQRDNVRLIHSLRQLRDTGNTVVVVEHDKDMMLAADYVVDIGPRAGRKGGEVVFQGTPAEMLQSNTLTAGYLNGDNFIAIPQRRKGNGKQLRLIGAKGNNLRNVTATFPLGTLICVSGVSGSGKSTLINDTLHPLLSQHIYHSLREPLAYDKIEGLEHIDKVVAVDQSPLGRTPRSNPATYTGVFNDIRALFVNLPEAKIRAYKPGRFSFNVKGGRCETCRGNGYKTIEMNFLPDVYVPCETCHGKRYNRETLEVRFKGKSIADVLDMTINQAVEFFENVPNILHKIKVLQEVGLGYLKLGQSCTTLSGGESQRVKLATELSKRDTGNTIYILDEPTTGLHFEDIRVLIDVLNKLVDKGNTVIVIEHNLDVVKVADYIIDMGPEGGRGGGYIVAEGTPEAVVKQGQGPTAPFLQAELAAAQKQKK
;
A
#
# COMPACT_ATOMS: atom_id res chain seq x y z
N MET A 1 -61.28 45.55 16.35
CA MET A 1 -60.39 46.62 16.89
C MET A 1 -59.08 45.92 17.29
N ASN A 2 -58.02 46.21 16.58
CA ASN A 2 -56.63 45.85 16.94
C ASN A 2 -56.19 46.48 18.27
N PRO A 3 -55.26 45.91 19.00
CA PRO A 3 -53.94 46.53 19.05
C PRO A 3 -52.70 45.61 19.09
N THR A 4 -51.79 46.14 18.40
CA THR A 4 -50.32 46.37 18.67
C THR A 4 -49.45 45.15 19.01
N GLN A 5 -48.56 44.93 18.06
CA GLN A 5 -47.29 44.19 18.14
C GLN A 5 -46.33 44.79 19.12
N SER A 6 -45.62 43.95 19.90
CA SER A 6 -44.28 44.25 20.43
C SER A 6 -43.36 43.12 20.10
N SER A 7 -42.38 43.45 19.28
CA SER A 7 -41.23 42.63 18.89
C SER A 7 -40.31 42.41 20.10
N SER A 8 -40.10 41.17 20.48
CA SER A 8 -38.95 40.75 21.29
C SER A 8 -38.09 39.73 20.58
N SER A 9 -36.90 40.16 20.25
CA SER A 9 -35.79 39.36 19.73
C SER A 9 -35.46 38.26 20.72
N HIS A 10 -35.76 36.99 20.37
CA HIS A 10 -35.25 35.84 21.11
C HIS A 10 -33.98 35.34 20.43
N ASN A 11 -32.84 35.51 21.11
CA ASN A 11 -31.68 34.68 20.89
C ASN A 11 -32.05 33.24 21.18
N PRO A 12 -31.64 32.25 20.31
CA PRO A 12 -31.82 30.85 20.65
C PRO A 12 -30.81 30.50 21.76
N SER A 13 -31.34 30.28 22.95
CA SER A 13 -30.61 29.77 24.10
C SER A 13 -30.09 28.35 23.84
N PHE A 14 -28.84 28.13 24.18
CA PHE A 14 -28.06 26.88 24.12
C PHE A 14 -28.58 25.76 25.04
N THR A 15 -29.83 25.74 25.42
CA THR A 15 -30.40 24.77 26.38
C THR A 15 -31.14 23.61 25.72
N SER A 16 -31.17 23.48 24.39
CA SER A 16 -31.88 22.39 23.71
C SER A 16 -31.02 21.18 23.36
N ALA A 17 -29.69 21.21 23.60
CA ALA A 17 -28.78 20.11 23.31
C ALA A 17 -28.66 19.03 24.39
N VAL A 18 -29.17 19.28 25.61
CA VAL A 18 -29.01 18.36 26.75
C VAL A 18 -30.21 17.41 26.89
N SER A 19 -31.38 17.72 26.31
CA SER A 19 -32.60 16.89 26.47
C SER A 19 -32.72 15.69 25.53
N THR A 20 -31.78 15.47 24.60
CA THR A 20 -31.79 14.32 23.66
C THR A 20 -30.90 13.15 24.10
N LEU A 21 -30.23 13.25 25.25
CA LEU A 21 -29.32 12.22 25.77
C LEU A 21 -30.05 11.10 26.58
N GLU A 22 -31.34 11.23 26.87
CA GLU A 22 -32.05 10.29 27.74
C GLU A 22 -32.63 9.04 27.08
N ASP A 23 -32.75 8.97 25.75
CA ASP A 23 -33.27 7.80 25.06
C ASP A 23 -32.22 7.16 24.13
N GLY A 24 -31.32 6.34 24.72
CA GLY A 24 -30.54 5.42 23.89
C GLY A 24 -29.05 5.41 24.09
N ASN A 25 -28.57 5.19 25.30
CA ASN A 25 -27.12 4.98 25.54
C ASN A 25 -26.69 3.55 25.21
N ILE A 26 -25.43 3.38 24.85
CA ILE A 26 -24.73 2.09 24.88
C ILE A 26 -24.19 1.94 26.30
N GLU A 27 -24.67 0.92 27.02
CA GLU A 27 -24.25 0.64 28.39
C GLU A 27 -23.46 -0.65 28.45
N ILE A 28 -22.29 -0.59 29.05
CA ILE A 28 -21.36 -1.70 29.25
C ILE A 28 -21.22 -1.90 30.75
N TRP A 29 -21.54 -3.10 31.26
CA TRP A 29 -21.41 -3.45 32.68
C TRP A 29 -20.40 -4.57 32.86
N GLY A 30 -19.46 -4.37 33.78
CA GLY A 30 -18.53 -5.38 34.24
C GLY A 30 -17.53 -5.81 33.22
N ALA A 31 -16.95 -4.90 32.42
CA ALA A 31 -15.94 -5.26 31.44
C ALA A 31 -14.60 -5.61 32.15
N ARG A 32 -14.08 -6.84 31.85
CA ARG A 32 -12.86 -7.43 32.46
C ARG A 32 -11.84 -7.91 31.44
N VAL A 33 -12.01 -7.54 30.18
CA VAL A 33 -11.11 -7.97 29.10
C VAL A 33 -9.69 -7.42 29.33
N HIS A 34 -8.69 -8.28 29.24
CA HIS A 34 -7.26 -7.98 29.43
C HIS A 34 -6.94 -7.31 30.78
N ASN A 35 -6.70 -6.00 30.80
CA ASN A 35 -6.36 -5.23 32.01
C ASN A 35 -7.52 -4.44 32.58
N LEU A 36 -8.71 -4.50 31.98
CA LEU A 36 -9.89 -3.81 32.49
C LEU A 36 -10.33 -4.40 33.84
N LYS A 37 -10.66 -3.52 34.79
CA LYS A 37 -10.94 -3.87 36.19
C LYS A 37 -12.42 -3.85 36.53
N ASN A 38 -13.22 -4.65 35.85
CA ASN A 38 -14.65 -4.75 36.05
C ASN A 38 -15.33 -3.38 35.95
N ILE A 39 -15.11 -2.70 34.83
CA ILE A 39 -15.54 -1.32 34.62
C ILE A 39 -16.94 -1.26 34.02
N ASP A 40 -17.68 -0.21 34.45
CA ASP A 40 -18.96 0.16 33.86
C ASP A 40 -18.77 1.44 33.04
N VAL A 41 -19.27 1.47 31.80
CA VAL A 41 -19.13 2.61 30.89
C VAL A 41 -20.47 2.87 30.19
N THR A 42 -20.84 4.15 30.12
CA THR A 42 -21.98 4.62 29.36
C THR A 42 -21.51 5.50 28.21
N LEU A 43 -21.92 5.17 26.98
CA LEU A 43 -21.58 5.93 25.77
C LEU A 43 -22.89 6.45 25.15
N PRO A 44 -23.02 7.76 24.89
CA PRO A 44 -24.18 8.31 24.22
C PRO A 44 -24.25 7.85 22.75
N ARG A 45 -25.46 7.49 22.29
CA ARG A 45 -25.71 7.20 20.87
C ARG A 45 -25.80 8.49 20.06
N ASN A 46 -25.58 8.39 18.74
CA ASN A 46 -25.60 9.52 17.82
C ASN A 46 -24.65 10.67 18.26
N ALA A 47 -23.54 10.29 18.87
CA ALA A 47 -22.52 11.19 19.38
C ALA A 47 -21.13 10.77 18.94
N LEU A 48 -20.20 11.73 18.90
CA LEU A 48 -18.78 11.52 18.75
C LEU A 48 -18.15 11.36 20.13
N THR A 49 -17.79 10.12 20.48
CA THR A 49 -17.14 9.79 21.75
C THR A 49 -15.65 9.51 21.53
N VAL A 50 -14.79 10.14 22.32
CA VAL A 50 -13.36 9.89 22.34
C VAL A 50 -12.98 9.06 23.56
N ILE A 51 -12.33 7.90 23.34
CA ILE A 51 -11.73 7.08 24.41
C ILE A 51 -10.23 7.41 24.45
N THR A 52 -9.77 7.98 25.57
CA THR A 52 -8.40 8.41 25.76
C THR A 52 -7.75 7.79 27.00
N GLY A 53 -6.48 8.13 27.28
CA GLY A 53 -5.69 7.64 28.42
C GLY A 53 -4.29 7.18 28.03
N LEU A 54 -3.44 6.84 28.97
CA LEU A 54 -2.07 6.39 28.75
C LEU A 54 -1.96 5.19 27.81
N SER A 55 -0.82 5.06 27.10
CA SER A 55 -0.55 3.84 26.33
C SER A 55 -0.58 2.59 27.24
N GLY A 56 -1.33 1.55 26.83
CA GLY A 56 -1.51 0.34 27.65
C GLY A 56 -2.47 0.51 28.85
N SER A 57 -3.27 1.58 28.92
CA SER A 57 -4.27 1.76 29.99
C SER A 57 -5.52 0.87 29.82
N GLY A 58 -5.82 0.37 28.60
CA GLY A 58 -6.99 -0.48 28.32
C GLY A 58 -7.96 0.10 27.29
N LYS A 59 -7.63 1.18 26.62
CA LYS A 59 -8.49 1.83 25.60
C LYS A 59 -8.93 0.88 24.50
N SER A 60 -7.94 0.23 23.84
CA SER A 60 -8.23 -0.72 22.77
C SER A 60 -8.98 -1.96 23.28
N SER A 61 -8.71 -2.37 24.54
CA SER A 61 -9.46 -3.46 25.19
C SER A 61 -10.94 -3.12 25.35
N LEU A 62 -11.28 -1.87 25.68
CA LEU A 62 -12.67 -1.43 25.73
C LEU A 62 -13.29 -1.28 24.33
N ALA A 63 -12.61 -0.58 23.42
CA ALA A 63 -13.15 -0.24 22.11
C ALA A 63 -13.24 -1.46 21.17
N PHE A 64 -12.13 -2.23 21.04
CA PHE A 64 -12.04 -3.31 20.05
C PHE A 64 -12.32 -4.67 20.68
N ASP A 65 -11.64 -5.02 21.78
CA ASP A 65 -11.76 -6.36 22.36
C ASP A 65 -13.06 -6.54 23.16
N THR A 66 -13.79 -5.46 23.47
CA THR A 66 -15.10 -5.51 24.15
C THR A 66 -16.24 -5.07 23.24
N LEU A 67 -16.33 -3.80 22.85
CA LEU A 67 -17.45 -3.25 22.07
C LEU A 67 -17.53 -3.85 20.67
N TYR A 68 -16.44 -3.79 19.91
CA TYR A 68 -16.42 -4.32 18.56
C TYR A 68 -16.60 -5.84 18.55
N ALA A 69 -15.88 -6.55 19.41
CA ALA A 69 -15.96 -8.00 19.49
C ALA A 69 -17.39 -8.50 19.79
N GLU A 70 -18.09 -7.86 20.72
CA GLU A 70 -19.48 -8.21 21.05
C GLU A 70 -20.44 -7.82 19.91
N GLY A 71 -20.24 -6.67 19.28
CA GLY A 71 -21.08 -6.24 18.15
C GLY A 71 -20.90 -7.17 16.93
N GLN A 72 -19.68 -7.58 16.63
CA GLN A 72 -19.38 -8.56 15.58
C GLN A 72 -19.97 -9.93 15.90
N ARG A 73 -19.86 -10.40 17.15
CA ARG A 73 -20.43 -11.66 17.60
C ARG A 73 -21.97 -11.68 17.40
N ARG A 74 -22.67 -10.62 17.82
CA ARG A 74 -24.13 -10.50 17.62
C ARG A 74 -24.53 -10.46 16.15
N TYR A 75 -23.73 -9.79 15.31
CA TYR A 75 -23.98 -9.77 13.88
C TYR A 75 -23.86 -11.16 13.26
N ILE A 76 -22.82 -11.92 13.63
CA ILE A 76 -22.61 -13.29 13.15
C ILE A 76 -23.71 -14.24 13.65
N GLU A 77 -24.26 -14.03 14.85
CA GLU A 77 -25.40 -14.82 15.36
C GLU A 77 -26.65 -14.69 14.48
N THR A 78 -26.79 -13.64 13.70
CA THR A 78 -27.91 -13.47 12.75
C THR A 78 -27.78 -14.34 11.50
N PHE A 79 -26.59 -14.93 11.25
CA PHE A 79 -26.35 -15.77 10.08
C PHE A 79 -26.99 -17.16 10.22
N SER A 80 -27.15 -17.85 9.07
CA SER A 80 -27.63 -19.24 9.07
C SER A 80 -26.70 -20.17 9.85
N ALA A 81 -27.23 -21.28 10.39
CA ALA A 81 -26.47 -22.26 11.13
C ALA A 81 -25.26 -22.80 10.32
N TYR A 82 -25.41 -22.94 9.00
CA TYR A 82 -24.33 -23.34 8.11
C TYR A 82 -23.20 -22.31 8.06
N ALA A 83 -23.50 -21.03 7.90
CA ALA A 83 -22.51 -19.96 7.91
C ALA A 83 -21.84 -19.84 9.27
N ARG A 84 -22.59 -19.99 10.38
CA ARG A 84 -22.02 -19.98 11.74
C ARG A 84 -21.00 -21.09 11.98
N ASN A 85 -21.22 -22.29 11.44
CA ASN A 85 -20.25 -23.40 11.57
C ASN A 85 -18.90 -23.14 10.88
N PHE A 86 -18.83 -22.26 9.87
CA PHE A 86 -17.58 -21.79 9.29
C PHE A 86 -16.94 -20.64 10.05
N LEU A 87 -17.72 -19.96 10.89
CA LEU A 87 -17.34 -18.78 11.67
C LEU A 87 -17.19 -19.10 13.16
N ASP A 88 -17.24 -20.41 13.51
CA ASP A 88 -17.23 -20.92 14.90
C ASP A 88 -16.00 -20.44 15.67
N ASN A 89 -16.28 -19.95 16.90
CA ASN A 89 -15.37 -19.58 17.99
C ASN A 89 -15.00 -18.10 18.14
N LEU A 90 -15.90 -17.17 17.85
CA LEU A 90 -15.79 -15.87 18.47
C LEU A 90 -16.15 -16.02 19.96
N GLU A 91 -15.15 -16.07 20.81
CA GLU A 91 -15.37 -16.08 22.25
C GLU A 91 -16.09 -14.79 22.65
N ARG A 92 -17.11 -14.92 23.52
CA ARG A 92 -17.78 -13.77 24.10
C ARG A 92 -16.75 -12.99 24.93
N PRO A 93 -16.61 -11.67 24.75
CA PRO A 93 -15.75 -10.88 25.63
C PRO A 93 -16.18 -11.03 27.09
N ASP A 94 -15.21 -10.98 28.00
CA ASP A 94 -15.47 -11.05 29.44
C ASP A 94 -16.12 -9.76 29.92
N VAL A 95 -17.47 -9.75 29.81
CA VAL A 95 -18.33 -8.63 30.15
C VAL A 95 -19.67 -9.18 30.68
N ASP A 96 -20.23 -8.56 31.72
CA ASP A 96 -21.50 -9.00 32.26
C ASP A 96 -22.65 -8.75 31.28
N LYS A 97 -22.77 -7.52 30.77
CA LYS A 97 -23.84 -7.14 29.84
C LYS A 97 -23.46 -5.94 28.99
N ILE A 98 -23.91 -5.91 27.74
CA ILE A 98 -23.86 -4.71 26.87
C ILE A 98 -25.24 -4.52 26.25
N THR A 99 -25.81 -3.31 26.39
CA THR A 99 -27.10 -2.92 25.80
C THR A 99 -26.92 -1.74 24.84
N GLY A 100 -27.93 -1.48 24.00
CA GLY A 100 -27.93 -0.34 23.07
C GLY A 100 -27.00 -0.46 21.85
N LEU A 101 -26.35 -1.63 21.62
CA LEU A 101 -25.46 -1.80 20.47
C LEU A 101 -26.20 -1.77 19.14
N SER A 102 -25.77 -0.90 18.24
CA SER A 102 -26.08 -0.91 16.81
C SER A 102 -25.11 -1.86 16.05
N PRO A 103 -25.35 -2.18 14.76
CA PRO A 103 -24.34 -2.83 13.93
C PRO A 103 -23.02 -2.10 14.00
N VAL A 104 -21.89 -2.84 14.12
CA VAL A 104 -20.58 -2.26 14.40
C VAL A 104 -19.66 -2.37 13.18
N ILE A 105 -19.00 -1.28 12.83
CA ILE A 105 -17.93 -1.23 11.82
C ILE A 105 -16.65 -0.72 12.47
N SER A 106 -15.57 -1.50 12.34
CA SER A 106 -14.24 -1.13 12.82
C SER A 106 -13.35 -0.61 11.67
N ILE A 107 -12.67 0.48 11.92
CA ILE A 107 -11.67 1.07 11.00
C ILE A 107 -10.32 1.10 11.69
N GLU A 108 -9.62 -0.03 11.63
CA GLU A 108 -8.30 -0.23 12.23
C GLU A 108 -7.15 0.18 11.31
N GLN A 109 -6.01 0.50 11.90
CA GLN A 109 -4.78 0.87 11.22
C GLN A 109 -4.05 -0.32 10.56
N LYS A 110 -4.17 -1.53 11.10
CA LYS A 110 -3.29 -2.69 10.82
C LYS A 110 -3.50 -3.39 9.47
N THR A 111 -4.45 -3.02 8.65
CA THR A 111 -4.78 -3.77 7.44
C THR A 111 -4.15 -3.17 6.20
N THR A 112 -2.86 -3.38 6.00
CA THR A 112 -2.24 -3.18 4.69
C THR A 112 -2.63 -4.31 3.76
N ASN A 113 -3.39 -3.98 2.73
CA ASN A 113 -3.71 -4.95 1.68
C ASN A 113 -2.44 -5.26 0.87
N LYS A 114 -1.94 -6.49 0.99
CA LYS A 114 -0.73 -6.93 0.28
C LYS A 114 -0.96 -7.30 -1.18
N ASN A 115 -2.20 -7.20 -1.66
CA ASN A 115 -2.52 -7.53 -3.05
C ASN A 115 -1.95 -6.45 -3.99
N PRO A 116 -1.00 -6.77 -4.88
CA PRO A 116 -0.39 -5.79 -5.79
C PRO A 116 -1.38 -5.23 -6.84
N ARG A 117 -2.54 -5.86 -6.99
CA ARG A 117 -3.60 -5.41 -7.88
C ARG A 117 -4.60 -4.47 -7.24
N SER A 118 -4.57 -4.32 -5.92
CA SER A 118 -5.42 -3.37 -5.20
C SER A 118 -4.88 -1.96 -5.35
N THR A 119 -5.73 -1.02 -5.74
CA THR A 119 -5.40 0.42 -5.91
C THR A 119 -6.38 1.28 -5.14
N VAL A 120 -6.03 2.56 -4.93
CA VAL A 120 -6.96 3.53 -4.34
C VAL A 120 -8.30 3.51 -5.07
N GLY A 121 -8.29 3.55 -6.40
CA GLY A 121 -9.51 3.55 -7.21
C GLY A 121 -10.39 2.31 -7.02
N THR A 122 -9.78 1.12 -6.80
CA THR A 122 -10.55 -0.12 -6.58
C THR A 122 -11.09 -0.23 -5.16
N VAL A 123 -10.37 0.32 -4.16
CA VAL A 123 -10.82 0.30 -2.76
C VAL A 123 -11.94 1.31 -2.53
N THR A 124 -11.91 2.44 -3.23
CA THR A 124 -12.95 3.50 -3.17
C THR A 124 -14.12 3.26 -4.10
N GLU A 125 -14.09 2.18 -4.90
CA GLU A 125 -15.07 1.86 -5.94
C GLU A 125 -15.15 2.89 -7.09
N ILE A 126 -14.41 3.99 -7.03
CA ILE A 126 -14.43 5.03 -8.08
C ILE A 126 -14.01 4.43 -9.42
N TYR A 127 -13.05 3.51 -9.42
CA TYR A 127 -12.60 2.83 -10.65
C TYR A 127 -13.72 1.99 -11.28
N ASP A 128 -14.64 1.44 -10.50
CA ASP A 128 -15.78 0.67 -11.01
C ASP A 128 -16.77 1.57 -11.72
N PHE A 129 -17.01 2.77 -11.21
CA PHE A 129 -17.81 3.78 -11.89
C PHE A 129 -17.13 4.32 -13.15
N LEU A 130 -15.81 4.51 -13.14
CA LEU A 130 -15.05 4.86 -14.35
C LEU A 130 -15.16 3.77 -15.42
N ARG A 131 -15.01 2.49 -15.07
CA ARG A 131 -15.20 1.38 -16.03
C ARG A 131 -16.60 1.39 -16.64
N LEU A 132 -17.62 1.65 -15.82
CA LEU A 132 -19.00 1.75 -16.29
C LEU A 132 -19.18 2.95 -17.22
N LEU A 133 -18.61 4.11 -16.88
CA LEU A 133 -18.63 5.32 -17.67
C LEU A 133 -18.05 5.10 -19.07
N PHE A 134 -16.83 4.52 -19.14
CA PHE A 134 -16.16 4.22 -20.41
C PHE A 134 -16.91 3.18 -21.24
N ALA A 135 -17.49 2.16 -20.62
CA ALA A 135 -18.25 1.13 -21.31
C ALA A 135 -19.57 1.67 -21.89
N ARG A 136 -20.19 2.68 -21.28
CA ARG A 136 -21.51 3.19 -21.69
C ARG A 136 -21.48 4.48 -22.51
N ALA A 137 -20.49 5.33 -22.25
CA ALA A 137 -20.40 6.66 -22.82
C ALA A 137 -19.05 7.00 -23.48
N GLY A 138 -18.06 6.10 -23.41
CA GLY A 138 -16.74 6.28 -24.01
C GLY A 138 -16.76 6.18 -25.53
N ASP A 139 -16.02 7.07 -26.19
CA ASP A 139 -15.77 7.03 -27.63
C ASP A 139 -14.55 6.15 -27.92
N ALA A 140 -14.68 5.21 -28.86
CA ALA A 140 -13.61 4.33 -29.29
C ALA A 140 -12.77 4.95 -30.40
N TYR A 141 -11.46 4.82 -30.32
CA TYR A 141 -10.50 5.23 -31.32
C TYR A 141 -9.62 4.06 -31.75
N SER A 142 -9.19 4.06 -33.01
CA SER A 142 -8.27 3.05 -33.53
C SER A 142 -6.86 3.26 -32.97
N TYR A 143 -6.26 2.27 -32.34
CA TYR A 143 -4.85 2.35 -31.90
C TYR A 143 -3.85 2.29 -33.06
N LEU A 144 -4.31 2.01 -34.30
CA LEU A 144 -3.48 1.99 -35.51
C LEU A 144 -3.48 3.34 -36.23
N SER A 145 -4.64 3.97 -36.41
CA SER A 145 -4.80 5.21 -37.18
C SER A 145 -5.10 6.45 -36.32
N GLY A 146 -5.51 6.26 -35.05
CA GLY A 146 -5.98 7.35 -34.19
C GLY A 146 -7.38 7.90 -34.53
N GLU A 147 -8.04 7.34 -35.55
CA GLU A 147 -9.38 7.77 -35.98
C GLU A 147 -10.47 7.26 -35.05
N LYS A 148 -11.54 8.05 -34.91
CA LYS A 148 -12.73 7.65 -34.17
C LYS A 148 -13.43 6.48 -34.86
N MET A 149 -13.72 5.43 -34.12
CA MET A 149 -14.43 4.27 -34.62
C MET A 149 -15.92 4.55 -34.79
N VAL A 150 -16.51 3.95 -35.80
CA VAL A 150 -17.92 4.13 -36.15
C VAL A 150 -18.66 2.80 -36.13
N LYS A 151 -19.93 2.86 -35.84
CA LYS A 151 -20.88 1.75 -35.91
C LYS A 151 -22.02 2.21 -36.80
N TYR A 152 -22.35 1.44 -37.81
CA TYR A 152 -23.40 1.78 -38.76
C TYR A 152 -24.59 0.84 -38.63
N THR A 153 -25.81 1.36 -38.80
CA THR A 153 -26.98 0.52 -39.07
C THR A 153 -27.01 0.09 -40.53
N GLU A 154 -27.82 -0.93 -40.87
CA GLU A 154 -27.97 -1.37 -42.29
C GLU A 154 -28.43 -0.22 -43.17
N GLU A 155 -29.40 0.59 -42.71
CA GLU A 155 -29.94 1.75 -43.39
C GLU A 155 -28.87 2.81 -43.67
N GLN A 156 -28.05 3.09 -42.65
CA GLN A 156 -26.94 4.05 -42.79
C GLN A 156 -25.89 3.58 -43.80
N ILE A 157 -25.57 2.26 -43.77
CA ILE A 157 -24.65 1.66 -44.73
C ILE A 157 -25.22 1.84 -46.16
N LEU A 158 -26.49 1.51 -46.36
CA LEU A 158 -27.15 1.64 -47.66
C LEU A 158 -27.15 3.09 -48.18
N GLU A 159 -27.53 4.04 -47.32
CA GLU A 159 -27.54 5.46 -47.62
C GLU A 159 -26.14 5.98 -48.02
N LEU A 160 -25.12 5.62 -47.25
CA LEU A 160 -23.72 6.00 -47.52
C LEU A 160 -23.22 5.39 -48.83
N ILE A 161 -23.60 4.16 -49.17
CA ILE A 161 -23.23 3.55 -50.43
C ILE A 161 -23.89 4.27 -51.59
N LEU A 162 -25.20 4.58 -51.50
CA LEU A 162 -25.90 5.33 -52.54
C LEU A 162 -25.36 6.73 -52.74
N GLN A 163 -25.03 7.45 -51.69
CA GLN A 163 -24.47 8.83 -51.76
C GLN A 163 -23.03 8.86 -52.30
N GLN A 164 -22.18 7.91 -51.99
CA GLN A 164 -20.75 8.00 -52.28
C GLN A 164 -20.32 7.24 -53.50
N TYR A 165 -21.05 6.18 -53.91
CA TYR A 165 -20.67 5.31 -55.00
C TYR A 165 -21.70 5.29 -56.14
N GLU A 166 -22.61 6.28 -56.19
CA GLU A 166 -23.59 6.33 -57.28
C GLU A 166 -22.88 6.38 -58.64
N GLY A 167 -23.28 5.50 -59.57
CA GLY A 167 -22.68 5.39 -60.90
C GLY A 167 -21.41 4.55 -60.95
N ARG A 168 -20.78 4.20 -59.86
CA ARG A 168 -19.55 3.42 -59.81
C ARG A 168 -19.80 1.91 -59.74
N LYS A 169 -18.82 1.14 -60.27
CA LYS A 169 -18.79 -0.32 -60.10
C LYS A 169 -18.12 -0.65 -58.78
N ILE A 170 -18.80 -1.39 -57.88
CA ILE A 170 -18.28 -1.85 -56.61
C ILE A 170 -18.39 -3.38 -56.46
N TYR A 171 -17.47 -3.87 -55.67
CA TYR A 171 -17.52 -5.25 -55.20
C TYR A 171 -17.86 -5.25 -53.72
N LEU A 172 -18.89 -5.98 -53.33
CA LEU A 172 -19.31 -6.19 -51.96
C LEU A 172 -18.67 -7.48 -51.46
N LEU A 173 -17.81 -7.37 -50.44
CA LEU A 173 -17.08 -8.49 -49.87
C LEU A 173 -17.36 -8.63 -48.37
N ALA A 174 -17.30 -9.87 -47.89
CA ALA A 174 -17.41 -10.20 -46.50
C ALA A 174 -16.10 -10.78 -45.98
N PRO A 175 -15.41 -10.19 -44.98
CA PRO A 175 -14.16 -10.71 -44.44
C PRO A 175 -14.44 -11.97 -43.62
N LEU A 176 -13.70 -13.07 -43.92
CA LEU A 176 -13.79 -14.35 -43.23
C LEU A 176 -12.55 -14.63 -42.37
N VAL A 177 -11.38 -14.16 -42.81
CA VAL A 177 -10.11 -14.30 -42.11
C VAL A 177 -9.35 -12.98 -42.25
N LYS A 178 -8.74 -12.51 -41.15
CA LYS A 178 -7.90 -11.31 -41.16
C LYS A 178 -6.61 -11.56 -40.39
N GLN A 179 -5.47 -11.45 -41.08
CA GLN A 179 -4.10 -11.52 -40.52
C GLN A 179 -3.85 -12.78 -39.66
N ARG A 180 -4.29 -13.97 -40.14
CA ARG A 180 -4.11 -15.24 -39.42
C ARG A 180 -3.43 -16.31 -40.30
N LYS A 181 -2.55 -17.09 -39.66
CA LYS A 181 -1.89 -18.24 -40.27
C LYS A 181 -2.86 -19.41 -40.41
N GLY A 182 -2.74 -20.15 -41.49
CA GLY A 182 -3.56 -21.36 -41.71
C GLY A 182 -3.67 -21.73 -43.18
N HIS A 183 -3.95 -22.98 -43.52
CA HIS A 183 -4.12 -23.43 -44.90
C HIS A 183 -5.54 -23.22 -45.43
N TYR A 184 -6.53 -23.00 -44.60
CA TYR A 184 -7.91 -22.64 -44.84
C TYR A 184 -8.72 -23.51 -45.86
N LYS A 185 -8.29 -24.76 -46.10
CA LYS A 185 -8.95 -25.67 -47.02
C LYS A 185 -10.44 -25.87 -46.72
N GLU A 186 -10.77 -26.11 -45.44
CA GLU A 186 -12.16 -26.31 -44.99
C GLU A 186 -13.01 -25.04 -45.16
N LEU A 187 -12.43 -23.85 -44.96
CA LEU A 187 -13.09 -22.57 -45.17
C LEU A 187 -13.47 -22.42 -46.66
N PHE A 188 -12.55 -22.64 -47.59
CA PHE A 188 -12.82 -22.54 -49.03
C PHE A 188 -13.89 -23.54 -49.47
N GLU A 189 -13.88 -24.76 -48.97
CA GLU A 189 -14.94 -25.74 -49.23
C GLU A 189 -16.30 -25.31 -48.66
N SER A 190 -16.33 -24.72 -47.47
CA SER A 190 -17.54 -24.15 -46.86
C SER A 190 -18.10 -22.98 -47.69
N VAL A 191 -17.25 -22.08 -48.16
CA VAL A 191 -17.60 -20.94 -49.02
C VAL A 191 -18.23 -21.45 -50.31
N ARG A 192 -17.63 -22.46 -50.94
CA ARG A 192 -18.15 -23.11 -52.15
C ARG A 192 -19.51 -23.80 -51.95
N LYS A 193 -19.68 -24.53 -50.84
CA LYS A 193 -20.96 -25.17 -50.49
C LYS A 193 -22.09 -24.18 -50.27
N LYS A 194 -21.77 -22.97 -49.80
CA LYS A 194 -22.73 -21.84 -49.66
C LYS A 194 -23.07 -21.16 -51.00
N GLY A 195 -22.46 -21.59 -52.12
CA GLY A 195 -22.75 -21.06 -53.46
C GLY A 195 -21.88 -19.86 -53.87
N PHE A 196 -20.89 -19.48 -53.10
CA PHE A 196 -19.97 -18.39 -53.47
C PHE A 196 -18.82 -18.91 -54.32
N LEU A 197 -18.62 -18.29 -55.48
CA LEU A 197 -17.64 -18.76 -56.48
C LEU A 197 -16.29 -18.03 -56.42
N ASN A 198 -16.25 -16.86 -55.80
CA ASN A 198 -15.06 -16.02 -55.79
C ASN A 198 -14.72 -15.55 -54.38
N VAL A 199 -13.43 -15.53 -54.11
CA VAL A 199 -12.83 -14.98 -52.88
C VAL A 199 -11.72 -14.00 -53.24
N ARG A 200 -11.44 -13.08 -52.34
CA ARG A 200 -10.25 -12.26 -52.42
C ARG A 200 -9.31 -12.76 -51.36
N VAL A 201 -8.07 -13.13 -51.75
CA VAL A 201 -7.03 -13.64 -50.87
C VAL A 201 -5.83 -12.74 -51.00
N ASP A 202 -5.39 -12.15 -49.91
CA ASP A 202 -4.23 -11.24 -49.85
C ASP A 202 -4.23 -10.12 -50.89
N GLY A 203 -5.44 -9.65 -51.23
CA GLY A 203 -5.64 -8.62 -52.23
C GLY A 203 -5.99 -9.09 -53.62
N GLU A 204 -5.84 -10.39 -53.93
CA GLU A 204 -6.14 -10.97 -55.28
C GLU A 204 -7.48 -11.66 -55.33
N LEU A 205 -8.28 -11.37 -56.37
CA LEU A 205 -9.56 -12.03 -56.61
C LEU A 205 -9.32 -13.39 -57.29
N LEU A 206 -9.70 -14.45 -56.59
CA LEU A 206 -9.52 -15.83 -57.06
C LEU A 206 -10.85 -16.56 -57.10
N THR A 207 -10.99 -17.51 -58.07
CA THR A 207 -12.13 -18.44 -58.11
C THR A 207 -11.90 -19.59 -57.15
N VAL A 208 -12.90 -19.96 -56.36
CA VAL A 208 -12.79 -21.03 -55.37
C VAL A 208 -12.84 -22.38 -56.07
N GLU A 209 -11.74 -23.09 -56.11
CA GLU A 209 -11.62 -24.41 -56.65
C GLU A 209 -11.71 -25.51 -55.58
N SER A 210 -12.01 -26.76 -56.02
CA SER A 210 -12.03 -27.88 -55.07
C SER A 210 -10.63 -28.17 -54.55
N GLY A 211 -10.47 -28.24 -53.23
CA GLY A 211 -9.18 -28.49 -52.62
C GLY A 211 -8.26 -27.26 -52.50
N MET A 212 -8.74 -26.04 -52.82
CA MET A 212 -8.00 -24.78 -52.67
C MET A 212 -7.43 -24.64 -51.25
N ARG A 213 -6.18 -24.19 -51.14
CA ARG A 213 -5.46 -23.95 -49.90
C ARG A 213 -4.43 -22.85 -50.09
N VAL A 214 -4.10 -22.16 -49.00
CA VAL A 214 -3.05 -21.13 -48.95
C VAL A 214 -1.88 -21.60 -48.08
N ASP A 215 -0.80 -20.83 -48.07
CA ASP A 215 0.42 -21.16 -47.32
C ASP A 215 0.14 -21.17 -45.80
N ARG A 216 0.35 -22.30 -45.14
CA ARG A 216 0.09 -22.48 -43.69
C ARG A 216 0.88 -21.55 -42.80
N TYR A 217 2.05 -21.07 -43.21
CA TYR A 217 2.99 -20.35 -42.38
C TYR A 217 2.91 -18.83 -42.54
N LYS A 218 2.18 -18.34 -43.53
CA LYS A 218 1.92 -16.91 -43.77
C LYS A 218 0.62 -16.46 -43.15
N ASN A 219 0.54 -15.18 -42.81
CA ASN A 219 -0.73 -14.54 -42.43
C ASN A 219 -1.52 -14.21 -43.68
N HIS A 220 -2.80 -14.54 -43.71
CA HIS A 220 -3.69 -14.32 -44.83
C HIS A 220 -4.87 -13.44 -44.45
N ASP A 221 -5.32 -12.64 -45.42
CA ASP A 221 -6.60 -11.95 -45.43
C ASP A 221 -7.48 -12.63 -46.47
N ILE A 222 -8.65 -13.15 -46.06
CA ILE A 222 -9.58 -13.89 -46.94
C ILE A 222 -10.95 -13.24 -46.83
N GLU A 223 -11.45 -12.71 -47.93
CA GLU A 223 -12.79 -12.16 -48.05
C GLU A 223 -13.59 -12.90 -49.12
N VAL A 224 -14.85 -13.15 -48.86
CA VAL A 224 -15.77 -13.75 -49.86
C VAL A 224 -16.45 -12.65 -50.64
N LEU A 225 -16.48 -12.79 -51.97
CA LEU A 225 -17.19 -11.87 -52.84
C LEU A 225 -18.67 -12.24 -52.88
N ILE A 226 -19.51 -11.31 -52.43
CA ILE A 226 -20.96 -11.49 -52.35
C ILE A 226 -21.63 -11.02 -53.63
N ASP A 227 -21.33 -9.80 -54.08
CA ASP A 227 -21.93 -9.28 -55.30
C ASP A 227 -20.99 -8.29 -56.03
N ARG A 228 -21.23 -8.13 -57.35
CA ARG A 228 -20.59 -7.16 -58.25
C ARG A 228 -21.69 -6.36 -58.90
N LEU A 229 -21.81 -5.11 -58.54
CA LEU A 229 -22.87 -4.27 -59.11
C LEU A 229 -22.38 -2.84 -59.41
N LYS A 230 -23.11 -2.17 -60.30
CA LYS A 230 -23.02 -0.75 -60.52
C LYS A 230 -24.08 -0.07 -59.64
N VAL A 231 -23.67 0.82 -58.75
CA VAL A 231 -24.59 1.49 -57.82
C VAL A 231 -25.51 2.40 -58.58
N GLN A 232 -26.83 2.15 -58.52
CA GLN A 232 -27.86 3.00 -59.11
C GLN A 232 -29.08 3.00 -58.18
N ALA A 233 -29.72 4.14 -58.02
CA ALA A 233 -30.90 4.24 -57.16
C ALA A 233 -32.05 3.26 -57.53
N LYS A 234 -32.18 2.86 -58.79
CA LYS A 234 -33.18 1.90 -59.23
C LYS A 234 -32.90 0.46 -58.77
N ASP A 235 -31.69 0.16 -58.36
CA ASP A 235 -31.28 -1.19 -57.94
C ASP A 235 -31.16 -1.29 -56.40
N GLU A 236 -31.82 -0.41 -55.64
CA GLU A 236 -31.76 -0.31 -54.18
C GLU A 236 -32.11 -1.61 -53.47
N GLU A 237 -33.16 -2.30 -53.88
CA GLU A 237 -33.55 -3.61 -53.26
C GLU A 237 -32.46 -4.65 -53.38
N ARG A 238 -31.82 -4.77 -54.57
CA ARG A 238 -30.69 -5.65 -54.80
C ARG A 238 -29.51 -5.33 -53.95
N LEU A 239 -29.16 -4.02 -53.84
CA LEU A 239 -28.08 -3.52 -53.02
C LEU A 239 -28.35 -3.84 -51.56
N GLN A 240 -29.59 -3.62 -51.09
CA GLN A 240 -29.97 -3.92 -49.68
C GLN A 240 -29.81 -5.43 -49.38
N GLN A 241 -30.23 -6.30 -50.30
CA GLN A 241 -30.05 -7.73 -50.14
C GLN A 241 -28.57 -8.14 -50.08
N SER A 242 -27.75 -7.58 -50.98
CA SER A 242 -26.31 -7.84 -51.05
C SER A 242 -25.57 -7.31 -49.81
N VAL A 243 -25.94 -6.15 -49.32
CA VAL A 243 -25.43 -5.58 -48.06
C VAL A 243 -25.77 -6.50 -46.86
N ARG A 244 -27.06 -6.91 -46.77
CA ARG A 244 -27.51 -7.83 -45.72
C ARG A 244 -26.78 -9.15 -45.74
N GLN A 245 -26.59 -9.73 -46.95
CA GLN A 245 -25.86 -10.99 -47.14
C GLN A 245 -24.36 -10.83 -46.80
N SER A 246 -23.73 -9.68 -47.18
CA SER A 246 -22.35 -9.40 -46.84
C SER A 246 -22.16 -9.30 -45.32
N LEU A 247 -23.03 -8.55 -44.63
CA LEU A 247 -22.99 -8.42 -43.19
C LEU A 247 -23.26 -9.76 -42.45
N GLN A 248 -24.12 -10.60 -43.03
CA GLN A 248 -24.40 -11.94 -42.45
C GLN A 248 -23.21 -12.87 -42.57
N GLN A 249 -22.55 -12.92 -43.74
CA GLN A 249 -21.38 -13.78 -43.96
C GLN A 249 -20.15 -13.28 -43.20
N GLY A 250 -19.95 -11.97 -43.10
CA GLY A 250 -18.86 -11.34 -42.39
C GLY A 250 -19.12 -11.06 -40.91
N GLU A 251 -20.14 -11.71 -40.30
CA GLU A 251 -20.49 -11.55 -38.89
C GLU A 251 -20.66 -10.09 -38.42
N GLY A 252 -21.34 -9.30 -39.27
CA GLY A 252 -21.57 -7.87 -39.05
C GLY A 252 -20.51 -6.95 -39.64
N LEU A 253 -19.55 -7.45 -40.37
CA LEU A 253 -18.51 -6.75 -41.10
C LEU A 253 -18.71 -6.89 -42.59
N MET A 254 -18.50 -5.85 -43.34
CA MET A 254 -18.40 -5.87 -44.79
C MET A 254 -17.38 -4.86 -45.30
N LEU A 255 -16.90 -5.05 -46.49
CA LEU A 255 -16.06 -4.09 -47.19
C LEU A 255 -16.52 -3.88 -48.61
N ILE A 256 -16.31 -2.68 -49.10
CA ILE A 256 -16.50 -2.30 -50.49
C ILE A 256 -15.15 -2.11 -51.11
N LEU A 257 -14.95 -2.72 -52.24
CA LEU A 257 -13.82 -2.48 -53.13
C LEU A 257 -14.35 -1.74 -54.35
N ASP A 258 -13.89 -0.50 -54.56
CA ASP A 258 -14.19 0.25 -55.78
C ASP A 258 -13.40 -0.37 -56.93
N ALA A 259 -14.07 -0.70 -58.03
CA ALA A 259 -13.46 -1.30 -59.21
C ALA A 259 -12.64 -0.32 -60.06
N GLU A 260 -12.82 1.00 -59.86
CA GLU A 260 -12.16 2.02 -60.65
C GLU A 260 -10.81 2.47 -60.06
N ASP A 261 -10.75 2.63 -58.75
CA ASP A 261 -9.56 3.10 -58.07
C ASP A 261 -8.93 2.07 -57.11
N ASN A 262 -9.52 0.89 -56.98
CA ASN A 262 -9.14 -0.17 -56.03
C ASN A 262 -9.15 0.26 -54.54
N SER A 263 -9.82 1.36 -54.19
CA SER A 263 -9.96 1.78 -52.82
C SER A 263 -10.86 0.82 -52.04
N ILE A 264 -10.52 0.65 -50.78
CA ILE A 264 -11.25 -0.25 -49.86
C ILE A 264 -11.83 0.60 -48.74
N ARG A 265 -13.14 0.40 -48.53
CA ARG A 265 -13.83 0.97 -47.40
C ARG A 265 -14.56 -0.09 -46.58
N TYR A 266 -14.38 -0.08 -45.29
CA TYR A 266 -15.01 -1.02 -44.37
C TYR A 266 -16.28 -0.45 -43.76
N PHE A 267 -17.30 -1.31 -43.61
CA PHE A 267 -18.53 -0.99 -42.87
C PHE A 267 -18.80 -2.08 -41.85
N SER A 268 -19.33 -1.71 -40.69
CA SER A 268 -19.59 -2.65 -39.61
C SER A 268 -20.77 -2.25 -38.76
N LYS A 269 -21.51 -3.28 -38.33
CA LYS A 269 -22.49 -3.16 -37.23
C LYS A 269 -21.81 -3.10 -35.86
N ARG A 270 -20.48 -3.37 -35.78
CA ARG A 270 -19.65 -3.24 -34.58
C ARG A 270 -18.78 -2.00 -34.70
N LEU A 271 -18.23 -1.54 -33.57
CA LEU A 271 -17.25 -0.46 -33.58
C LEU A 271 -16.03 -0.84 -34.42
N MET A 272 -15.75 -0.05 -35.44
CA MET A 272 -14.68 -0.33 -36.40
C MET A 272 -14.06 0.97 -36.93
N CYS A 273 -12.77 0.93 -37.22
CA CYS A 273 -12.09 1.98 -37.96
C CYS A 273 -12.41 1.85 -39.46
N PRO A 274 -12.97 2.89 -40.10
CA PRO A 274 -13.34 2.81 -41.51
C PRO A 274 -12.13 2.58 -42.45
N THR A 275 -10.97 3.11 -42.11
CA THR A 275 -9.74 3.07 -42.90
C THR A 275 -8.97 1.76 -42.74
N THR A 276 -8.79 1.29 -41.52
CA THR A 276 -7.95 0.11 -41.24
C THR A 276 -8.74 -1.20 -41.11
N GLY A 277 -10.07 -1.11 -41.01
CA GLY A 277 -10.93 -2.26 -40.73
C GLY A 277 -10.66 -2.94 -39.38
N LEU A 278 -9.93 -2.27 -38.46
CA LEU A 278 -9.75 -2.73 -37.09
C LEU A 278 -11.10 -2.62 -36.38
N ALA A 279 -11.59 -3.72 -35.85
CA ALA A 279 -12.86 -3.77 -35.14
C ALA A 279 -12.65 -4.13 -33.66
N TYR A 280 -13.34 -3.44 -32.75
CA TYR A 280 -13.38 -3.76 -31.34
C TYR A 280 -14.64 -4.55 -30.99
N ARG A 281 -14.52 -5.29 -29.90
CA ARG A 281 -15.70 -5.92 -29.29
C ARG A 281 -16.63 -4.88 -28.72
N GLU A 282 -17.89 -5.24 -28.47
CA GLU A 282 -18.82 -4.34 -27.78
C GLU A 282 -18.27 -4.01 -26.39
N PRO A 283 -18.13 -2.72 -26.03
CA PRO A 283 -17.51 -2.33 -24.79
C PRO A 283 -18.35 -2.74 -23.58
N ALA A 284 -17.72 -3.44 -22.66
CA ALA A 284 -18.30 -3.86 -21.39
C ALA A 284 -17.34 -3.47 -20.22
N PRO A 285 -17.86 -3.28 -19.01
CA PRO A 285 -17.00 -2.83 -17.88
C PRO A 285 -15.78 -3.69 -17.62
N HIS A 286 -15.81 -4.98 -17.91
CA HIS A 286 -14.68 -5.89 -17.73
C HIS A 286 -13.54 -5.67 -18.75
N ASN A 287 -13.83 -5.05 -19.92
CA ASN A 287 -12.81 -4.67 -20.89
C ASN A 287 -11.88 -3.56 -20.37
N PHE A 288 -12.35 -2.76 -19.41
CA PHE A 288 -11.62 -1.66 -18.77
C PHE A 288 -11.06 -2.06 -17.40
N SER A 289 -11.04 -3.36 -17.08
CA SER A 289 -10.52 -3.85 -15.81
C SER A 289 -9.15 -4.50 -15.99
N PHE A 290 -8.15 -4.01 -15.27
CA PHE A 290 -6.83 -4.63 -15.22
C PHE A 290 -6.81 -5.96 -14.42
N ASN A 291 -7.92 -6.30 -13.74
CA ASN A 291 -8.11 -7.58 -13.06
C ASN A 291 -8.82 -8.62 -13.96
N SER A 292 -9.29 -8.19 -15.13
CA SER A 292 -9.90 -9.08 -16.12
C SER A 292 -8.89 -9.46 -17.21
N ALA A 293 -8.88 -10.72 -17.64
CA ALA A 293 -8.03 -11.16 -18.76
C ALA A 293 -8.30 -10.41 -20.07
N GLN A 294 -9.51 -9.84 -20.22
CA GLN A 294 -9.92 -9.12 -21.44
C GLN A 294 -9.44 -7.66 -21.44
N GLY A 295 -9.26 -7.04 -20.26
CA GLY A 295 -8.83 -5.66 -20.16
C GLY A 295 -7.36 -5.49 -19.77
N ALA A 296 -6.76 -6.50 -19.12
CA ALA A 296 -5.39 -6.44 -18.65
C ALA A 296 -4.35 -6.38 -19.79
N CYS A 297 -3.27 -5.64 -19.57
CA CYS A 297 -2.10 -5.71 -20.43
C CYS A 297 -1.55 -7.14 -20.49
N PRO A 298 -1.35 -7.73 -21.68
CA PRO A 298 -0.91 -9.12 -21.81
C PRO A 298 0.48 -9.36 -21.22
N LYS A 299 1.38 -8.39 -21.28
CA LYS A 299 2.77 -8.51 -20.79
C LYS A 299 2.86 -8.50 -19.26
N CYS A 300 2.30 -7.50 -18.59
CA CYS A 300 2.34 -7.38 -17.12
C CYS A 300 1.12 -8.01 -16.43
N LYS A 301 0.17 -8.58 -17.16
CA LYS A 301 -1.05 -9.19 -16.62
C LYS A 301 -1.80 -8.28 -15.63
N GLY A 302 -1.83 -6.98 -15.90
CA GLY A 302 -2.52 -5.98 -15.08
C GLY A 302 -1.74 -5.43 -13.90
N LEU A 303 -0.45 -5.75 -13.75
CA LEU A 303 0.38 -5.24 -12.66
C LEU A 303 0.96 -3.84 -12.94
N GLY A 304 1.09 -3.45 -14.21
CA GLY A 304 1.71 -2.18 -14.61
C GLY A 304 3.25 -2.20 -14.58
N GLN A 305 3.82 -3.19 -13.93
CA GLN A 305 5.26 -3.36 -13.73
C GLN A 305 5.68 -4.77 -14.11
N VAL A 306 6.94 -4.93 -14.46
CA VAL A 306 7.57 -6.23 -14.76
C VAL A 306 8.91 -6.32 -14.04
N ASN A 307 9.29 -7.52 -13.65
CA ASN A 307 10.63 -7.75 -13.13
C ASN A 307 11.58 -7.91 -14.32
N VAL A 308 12.58 -7.05 -14.40
CA VAL A 308 13.66 -7.10 -15.37
C VAL A 308 14.96 -7.45 -14.66
N ILE A 309 15.84 -8.14 -15.36
CA ILE A 309 17.16 -8.45 -14.81
C ILE A 309 18.00 -7.17 -14.84
N ASP A 310 18.67 -6.92 -13.74
CA ASP A 310 19.53 -5.77 -13.54
C ASP A 310 20.97 -6.13 -13.86
N TRP A 311 21.51 -5.54 -14.94
CA TRP A 311 22.86 -5.84 -15.40
C TRP A 311 23.92 -5.47 -14.36
N GLU A 312 23.79 -4.37 -13.66
CA GLU A 312 24.76 -3.93 -12.65
C GLU A 312 24.82 -4.92 -11.47
N LYS A 313 23.71 -5.57 -11.15
CA LYS A 313 23.67 -6.63 -10.14
C LYS A 313 24.17 -7.96 -10.64
N VAL A 314 24.03 -8.23 -11.93
CA VAL A 314 24.52 -9.44 -12.59
C VAL A 314 26.05 -9.37 -12.78
N CYS A 315 26.56 -8.23 -13.20
CA CYS A 315 27.99 -7.98 -13.44
C CYS A 315 28.45 -6.67 -12.77
N PRO A 316 28.62 -6.65 -11.44
CA PRO A 316 29.00 -5.45 -10.71
C PRO A 316 30.44 -4.98 -11.00
N ASP A 317 31.32 -5.87 -11.44
CA ASP A 317 32.71 -5.55 -11.82
C ASP A 317 33.01 -6.12 -13.20
N PRO A 318 32.81 -5.35 -14.26
CA PRO A 318 33.11 -5.78 -15.64
C PRO A 318 34.61 -5.90 -15.94
N SER A 319 35.52 -5.51 -15.05
CA SER A 319 36.95 -5.73 -15.19
C SER A 319 37.36 -7.18 -14.96
N LEU A 320 36.52 -7.94 -14.29
CA LEU A 320 36.70 -9.37 -14.07
C LEU A 320 36.32 -10.17 -15.33
N SER A 321 36.91 -11.36 -15.48
CA SER A 321 36.53 -12.33 -16.48
C SER A 321 35.39 -13.24 -15.95
N ILE A 322 34.64 -13.88 -16.86
CA ILE A 322 33.57 -14.84 -16.49
C ILE A 322 34.16 -16.00 -15.67
N LYS A 323 35.40 -16.43 -15.97
CA LYS A 323 36.09 -17.45 -15.21
C LYS A 323 36.35 -17.04 -13.76
N GLN A 324 36.67 -15.76 -13.55
CA GLN A 324 36.90 -15.19 -12.20
C GLN A 324 35.60 -14.94 -11.42
N GLY A 325 34.43 -15.01 -12.08
CA GLY A 325 33.13 -14.84 -11.46
C GLY A 325 32.53 -13.45 -11.73
N ALA A 326 32.86 -12.78 -12.80
CA ALA A 326 32.22 -11.50 -13.18
C ALA A 326 30.69 -11.58 -13.23
N LEU A 327 30.15 -12.71 -13.68
CA LEU A 327 28.71 -12.97 -13.66
C LEU A 327 28.32 -13.60 -12.31
N VAL A 328 27.93 -12.75 -11.36
CA VAL A 328 27.62 -13.14 -9.97
C VAL A 328 26.59 -14.29 -9.88
N PRO A 329 25.50 -14.33 -10.69
CA PRO A 329 24.54 -15.45 -10.67
C PRO A 329 25.17 -16.82 -10.95
N LEU A 330 26.23 -16.88 -11.71
CA LEU A 330 26.93 -18.12 -12.07
C LEU A 330 28.08 -18.43 -11.11
N GLY A 331 28.65 -17.40 -10.48
CA GLY A 331 29.87 -17.51 -9.68
C GLY A 331 31.11 -17.83 -10.53
N LYS A 332 32.14 -18.38 -9.89
CA LYS A 332 33.38 -18.81 -10.63
C LYS A 332 33.06 -19.98 -11.55
N ALA A 333 33.72 -20.01 -12.69
CA ALA A 333 33.52 -21.06 -13.68
C ALA A 333 33.67 -22.47 -13.09
N LYS A 334 32.72 -23.33 -13.42
CA LYS A 334 32.60 -24.73 -12.98
C LYS A 334 32.44 -25.62 -14.20
N ASN A 335 32.68 -26.89 -14.03
CA ASN A 335 32.36 -27.89 -15.07
C ASN A 335 30.83 -28.10 -15.12
N ALA A 336 30.12 -27.23 -15.82
CA ALA A 336 28.67 -27.22 -15.95
C ALA A 336 28.24 -26.73 -17.32
N MET A 337 27.14 -27.26 -17.82
CA MET A 337 26.63 -27.05 -19.20
C MET A 337 26.49 -25.57 -19.57
N ILE A 338 26.08 -24.72 -18.63
CA ILE A 338 25.96 -23.28 -18.89
C ILE A 338 27.30 -22.61 -19.21
N PHE A 339 28.37 -23.00 -18.51
CA PHE A 339 29.72 -22.49 -18.81
C PHE A 339 30.27 -23.05 -20.13
N TRP A 340 29.92 -24.28 -20.49
CA TRP A 340 30.28 -24.85 -21.79
C TRP A 340 29.58 -24.10 -22.93
N ALA A 341 28.30 -23.79 -22.75
CA ALA A 341 27.56 -23.01 -23.74
C ALA A 341 28.13 -21.60 -23.90
N ILE A 342 28.42 -20.90 -22.78
CA ILE A 342 29.05 -19.59 -22.83
C ILE A 342 30.46 -19.66 -23.45
N ALA A 343 31.27 -20.70 -23.16
CA ALA A 343 32.59 -20.86 -23.74
C ALA A 343 32.52 -21.09 -25.26
N ALA A 344 31.55 -21.93 -25.73
CA ALA A 344 31.33 -22.16 -27.15
C ALA A 344 30.83 -20.91 -27.88
N LEU A 345 30.01 -20.09 -27.22
CA LEU A 345 29.56 -18.81 -27.75
C LEU A 345 30.72 -17.83 -27.89
N LEU A 346 31.54 -17.68 -26.85
CA LEU A 346 32.73 -16.82 -26.87
C LEU A 346 33.73 -17.22 -27.92
N GLU A 347 33.91 -18.55 -28.15
CA GLU A 347 34.83 -19.05 -29.20
C GLU A 347 34.37 -18.62 -30.61
N GLN A 348 33.07 -18.49 -30.86
CA GLN A 348 32.54 -18.00 -32.15
C GLN A 348 32.87 -16.52 -32.39
N HIS A 349 33.17 -15.77 -31.34
CA HIS A 349 33.49 -14.35 -31.37
C HIS A 349 34.98 -14.07 -31.01
N ASP A 350 35.87 -15.03 -31.21
CA ASP A 350 37.33 -14.93 -30.90
C ASP A 350 37.64 -14.52 -29.45
N ALA A 351 36.72 -14.82 -28.50
CA ALA A 351 36.86 -14.54 -27.07
C ALA A 351 36.94 -15.82 -26.25
N THR A 352 37.29 -15.71 -24.97
CA THR A 352 37.39 -16.85 -24.05
C THR A 352 36.80 -16.52 -22.69
N LEU A 353 36.58 -17.51 -21.85
CA LEU A 353 36.14 -17.30 -20.45
C LEU A 353 37.13 -16.46 -19.62
N ASN A 354 38.35 -16.25 -20.08
CA ASN A 354 39.37 -15.43 -19.43
C ASN A 354 39.31 -13.95 -19.87
N THR A 355 38.56 -13.65 -20.94
CA THR A 355 38.40 -12.27 -21.45
C THR A 355 37.58 -11.45 -20.43
N PRO A 356 38.07 -10.28 -20.00
CA PRO A 356 37.27 -9.37 -19.15
C PRO A 356 35.94 -9.01 -19.80
N VAL A 357 34.86 -8.92 -18.99
CA VAL A 357 33.51 -8.65 -19.52
C VAL A 357 33.46 -7.29 -20.25
N LYS A 358 34.20 -6.29 -19.80
CA LYS A 358 34.30 -4.96 -20.44
C LYS A 358 34.89 -4.98 -21.84
N ASP A 359 35.66 -6.02 -22.21
CA ASP A 359 36.33 -6.16 -23.50
C ASP A 359 35.49 -7.00 -24.49
N LEU A 360 34.33 -7.50 -24.06
CA LEU A 360 33.35 -8.19 -24.92
C LEU A 360 32.47 -7.18 -25.66
N SER A 361 32.09 -7.50 -26.90
CA SER A 361 31.18 -6.68 -27.69
C SER A 361 29.75 -6.69 -27.10
N GLU A 362 28.98 -5.65 -27.39
CA GLU A 362 27.56 -5.58 -26.98
C GLU A 362 26.72 -6.76 -27.51
N GLU A 363 27.03 -7.24 -28.72
CA GLU A 363 26.38 -8.38 -29.36
C GLU A 363 26.61 -9.67 -28.55
N VAL A 364 27.85 -9.95 -28.18
CA VAL A 364 28.21 -11.11 -27.34
C VAL A 364 27.55 -11.01 -25.95
N LEU A 365 27.51 -9.83 -25.36
CA LEU A 365 26.84 -9.61 -24.08
C LEU A 365 25.32 -9.83 -24.17
N ASP A 366 24.69 -9.40 -25.28
CA ASP A 366 23.26 -9.63 -25.52
C ASP A 366 22.98 -11.13 -25.69
N GLU A 367 23.82 -11.85 -26.43
CA GLU A 367 23.66 -13.31 -26.58
C GLU A 367 23.91 -14.07 -25.26
N ILE A 368 24.82 -13.66 -24.41
CA ILE A 368 25.03 -14.23 -23.08
C ILE A 368 23.79 -13.97 -22.22
N LEU A 369 23.19 -12.78 -22.30
CA LEU A 369 22.03 -12.40 -21.51
C LEU A 369 20.73 -13.04 -22.02
N ASN A 370 20.42 -12.87 -23.29
CA ASN A 370 19.13 -13.20 -23.88
C ASN A 370 19.10 -14.55 -24.58
N GLY A 371 20.28 -15.12 -24.84
CA GLY A 371 20.44 -16.39 -25.52
C GLY A 371 20.53 -16.27 -27.04
N THR A 372 20.78 -17.39 -27.70
CA THR A 372 20.93 -17.47 -29.16
C THR A 372 19.65 -17.95 -29.82
N THR A 373 19.35 -17.47 -31.02
CA THR A 373 18.20 -17.91 -31.82
C THR A 373 18.47 -19.26 -32.51
N GLU A 374 19.72 -19.62 -32.74
CA GLU A 374 20.16 -20.85 -33.35
C GLU A 374 20.68 -21.85 -32.30
N ARG A 375 20.68 -23.15 -32.66
CA ARG A 375 21.25 -24.18 -31.79
C ARG A 375 22.76 -24.02 -31.72
N LEU A 376 23.28 -23.86 -30.53
CA LEU A 376 24.71 -23.72 -30.24
C LEU A 376 25.38 -25.10 -30.29
N ARG A 377 26.42 -25.20 -31.04
CA ARG A 377 27.32 -26.38 -31.06
C ARG A 377 28.39 -26.19 -29.98
N ILE A 378 28.39 -27.07 -29.00
CA ILE A 378 29.42 -27.15 -27.96
C ILE A 378 30.42 -28.21 -28.40
N PRO A 379 31.65 -27.84 -28.79
CA PRO A 379 32.65 -28.81 -29.21
C PRO A 379 33.02 -29.79 -28.09
N LYS A 380 33.36 -31.03 -28.47
CA LYS A 380 33.84 -32.04 -27.52
C LYS A 380 35.08 -31.61 -26.71
N SER A 381 35.90 -30.74 -27.29
CA SER A 381 37.04 -30.12 -26.60
C SER A 381 36.64 -29.30 -25.38
N ILE A 382 35.48 -28.63 -25.40
CA ILE A 382 34.98 -27.83 -24.33
C ILE A 382 34.17 -28.71 -23.34
N ALA A 383 33.32 -29.62 -23.84
CA ALA A 383 32.44 -30.44 -23.00
C ALA A 383 33.20 -31.60 -22.32
N GLY A 384 34.38 -31.99 -22.81
CA GLY A 384 35.09 -33.16 -22.32
C GLY A 384 34.36 -34.50 -22.57
N THR A 385 33.45 -34.53 -23.55
CA THR A 385 32.62 -35.68 -23.96
C THR A 385 33.16 -36.31 -25.25
N GLY A 386 32.68 -37.51 -25.61
CA GLY A 386 33.07 -38.20 -26.82
C GLY A 386 32.59 -37.53 -28.10
N ASP A 387 31.46 -36.82 -28.06
CA ASP A 387 30.81 -36.16 -29.20
C ASP A 387 30.48 -34.70 -28.95
N ASP A 388 30.23 -33.96 -30.03
CA ASP A 388 29.76 -32.56 -29.96
C ASP A 388 28.31 -32.53 -29.43
N ILE A 389 28.00 -31.55 -28.56
CA ILE A 389 26.66 -31.36 -28.00
C ILE A 389 26.00 -30.18 -28.71
N TYR A 390 24.77 -30.40 -29.20
CA TYR A 390 23.95 -29.35 -29.78
C TYR A 390 22.84 -28.96 -28.79
N THR A 391 22.78 -27.71 -28.33
CA THR A 391 21.83 -27.24 -27.35
C THR A 391 21.26 -25.87 -27.73
N GLU A 392 20.08 -25.56 -27.21
CA GLU A 392 19.53 -24.20 -27.25
C GLU A 392 20.01 -23.44 -26.02
N PHE A 393 20.77 -22.37 -26.22
CA PHE A 393 21.21 -21.52 -25.13
C PHE A 393 20.20 -20.41 -24.91
N GLY A 394 19.42 -20.53 -23.85
CA GLY A 394 18.35 -19.59 -23.51
C GLY A 394 18.80 -18.31 -22.81
N GLY A 395 20.08 -18.13 -22.59
CA GLY A 395 20.65 -16.95 -21.92
C GLY A 395 20.51 -16.94 -20.40
N LEU A 396 21.24 -16.04 -19.81
CA LEU A 396 21.28 -15.87 -18.34
C LEU A 396 19.96 -15.34 -17.77
N VAL A 397 19.25 -14.48 -18.52
CA VAL A 397 17.92 -13.95 -18.13
C VAL A 397 16.94 -15.10 -17.92
N LYS A 398 16.86 -16.02 -18.87
CA LYS A 398 15.97 -17.20 -18.75
C LYS A 398 16.38 -18.11 -17.60
N TYR A 399 17.69 -18.28 -17.37
CA TYR A 399 18.20 -19.05 -16.24
C TYR A 399 17.75 -18.46 -14.89
N ILE A 400 17.92 -17.14 -14.69
CA ILE A 400 17.49 -16.46 -13.47
C ILE A 400 15.97 -16.50 -13.31
N GLN A 401 15.20 -16.30 -14.40
CA GLN A 401 13.74 -16.35 -14.39
C GLN A 401 13.22 -17.74 -14.00
N GLN A 402 13.84 -18.83 -14.46
CA GLN A 402 13.50 -20.19 -14.05
C GLN A 402 13.68 -20.40 -12.54
N MET A 403 14.74 -19.82 -11.96
CA MET A 403 14.95 -19.87 -10.49
C MET A 403 13.96 -19.02 -9.70
N ALA A 404 13.36 -18.01 -10.35
CA ALA A 404 12.31 -17.17 -9.77
C ALA A 404 10.91 -17.80 -9.83
N ASP A 405 10.73 -18.91 -10.55
CA ASP A 405 9.43 -19.54 -10.75
C ASP A 405 8.81 -20.01 -9.42
N ALA A 406 7.47 -19.95 -9.34
CA ALA A 406 6.71 -20.33 -8.16
C ALA A 406 6.86 -21.79 -7.74
N GLU A 407 7.26 -22.67 -8.67
CA GLU A 407 7.51 -24.09 -8.43
C GLU A 407 8.88 -24.34 -7.77
N MET A 408 9.77 -23.37 -7.78
CA MET A 408 11.10 -23.47 -7.19
C MET A 408 11.09 -23.22 -5.68
N SER A 409 12.17 -23.62 -5.00
CA SER A 409 12.30 -23.40 -3.56
C SER A 409 12.29 -21.89 -3.21
N ALA A 410 11.78 -21.55 -2.01
CA ALA A 410 11.80 -20.17 -1.51
C ALA A 410 13.21 -19.56 -1.45
N GLU A 411 14.25 -20.37 -1.35
CA GLU A 411 15.66 -19.96 -1.36
C GLU A 411 16.09 -19.58 -2.78
N SER A 412 15.71 -20.38 -3.78
CA SER A 412 15.97 -20.08 -5.21
C SER A 412 15.26 -18.81 -5.67
N GLN A 413 14.01 -18.61 -5.25
CA GLN A 413 13.24 -17.41 -5.54
C GLN A 413 13.92 -16.16 -4.97
N ARG A 414 14.32 -16.17 -3.68
CA ARG A 414 15.04 -15.06 -3.05
C ARG A 414 16.39 -14.79 -3.69
N TRP A 415 17.09 -15.84 -4.12
CA TRP A 415 18.33 -15.70 -4.86
C TRP A 415 18.11 -14.99 -6.20
N ALA A 416 17.09 -15.35 -6.96
CA ALA A 416 16.78 -14.72 -8.25
C ALA A 416 16.30 -13.26 -8.09
N GLU A 417 15.57 -12.96 -7.01
CA GLU A 417 15.13 -11.59 -6.67
C GLU A 417 16.30 -10.61 -6.51
N GLN A 418 17.47 -11.09 -6.05
CA GLN A 418 18.67 -10.25 -5.87
C GLN A 418 19.18 -9.64 -7.18
N PHE A 419 18.99 -10.33 -8.32
CA PHE A 419 19.44 -9.92 -9.64
C PHE A 419 18.35 -9.22 -10.46
N SER A 420 17.21 -8.99 -9.87
CA SER A 420 16.06 -8.38 -10.52
C SER A 420 15.80 -6.98 -9.98
N ARG A 421 15.24 -6.12 -10.81
CA ARG A 421 14.61 -4.87 -10.41
C ARG A 421 13.22 -4.78 -10.99
N THR A 422 12.32 -4.14 -10.27
CA THR A 422 11.00 -3.83 -10.78
C THR A 422 11.08 -2.61 -11.69
N ALA A 423 10.63 -2.75 -12.92
CA ALA A 423 10.58 -1.68 -13.90
C ALA A 423 9.16 -1.51 -14.44
N GLU A 424 8.89 -0.34 -14.96
CA GLU A 424 7.62 -0.06 -15.63
C GLU A 424 7.43 -0.99 -16.84
N CYS A 425 6.21 -1.45 -17.05
CA CYS A 425 5.91 -2.35 -18.17
C CYS A 425 6.12 -1.63 -19.51
N PRO A 426 7.00 -2.10 -20.40
CA PRO A 426 7.31 -1.42 -21.66
C PRO A 426 6.15 -1.44 -22.68
N GLU A 427 5.10 -2.21 -22.45
CA GLU A 427 3.94 -2.28 -23.33
C GLU A 427 2.82 -1.31 -22.93
N CYS A 428 2.51 -1.22 -21.64
CA CYS A 428 1.41 -0.40 -21.13
C CYS A 428 1.89 0.85 -20.38
N HIS A 429 3.19 1.05 -20.20
CA HIS A 429 3.77 2.21 -19.51
C HIS A 429 3.02 2.53 -18.20
N GLY A 430 2.93 1.52 -17.32
CA GLY A 430 2.27 1.64 -16.02
C GLY A 430 0.73 1.63 -16.05
N ALA A 431 0.08 1.78 -17.22
CA ALA A 431 -1.36 1.89 -17.36
C ALA A 431 -2.15 0.61 -17.01
N ARG A 432 -1.49 -0.54 -16.88
CA ARG A 432 -2.05 -1.86 -16.50
C ARG A 432 -3.04 -2.48 -17.50
N LEU A 433 -3.54 -1.71 -18.46
CA LEU A 433 -4.57 -2.09 -19.43
C LEU A 433 -3.95 -2.41 -20.80
N ASN A 434 -4.70 -3.13 -21.61
CA ASN A 434 -4.33 -3.41 -23.00
C ASN A 434 -4.56 -2.20 -23.90
N ARG A 435 -4.03 -2.25 -25.12
CA ARG A 435 -4.11 -1.13 -26.08
C ARG A 435 -5.55 -0.79 -26.48
N GLU A 436 -6.43 -1.77 -26.60
CA GLU A 436 -7.84 -1.57 -26.95
C GLU A 436 -8.54 -0.75 -25.88
N ALA A 437 -8.42 -1.10 -24.59
CA ALA A 437 -9.03 -0.37 -23.50
C ALA A 437 -8.49 1.07 -23.37
N LEU A 438 -7.19 1.26 -23.60
CA LEU A 438 -6.54 2.59 -23.59
C LEU A 438 -6.94 3.48 -24.77
N SER A 439 -7.52 2.92 -25.81
CA SER A 439 -7.97 3.66 -27.00
C SER A 439 -9.38 4.19 -26.88
N TYR A 440 -10.07 3.94 -25.78
CA TYR A 440 -11.34 4.60 -25.47
C TYR A 440 -11.08 5.91 -24.75
N LYS A 441 -11.82 6.95 -25.12
CA LYS A 441 -11.77 8.28 -24.48
C LYS A 441 -13.16 8.71 -24.04
N PHE A 442 -13.20 9.41 -22.91
CA PHE A 442 -14.39 10.12 -22.46
C PHE A 442 -13.99 11.58 -22.26
N GLY A 443 -14.62 12.46 -23.01
CA GLY A 443 -14.06 13.80 -23.27
C GLY A 443 -12.75 13.65 -24.08
N ASP A 444 -11.66 14.13 -23.54
CA ASP A 444 -10.31 14.09 -24.13
C ASP A 444 -9.37 13.04 -23.50
N LYS A 445 -9.82 12.34 -22.43
CA LYS A 445 -8.99 11.46 -21.59
C LYS A 445 -9.37 9.99 -21.69
N ASN A 446 -8.37 9.11 -21.61
CA ASN A 446 -8.60 7.68 -21.40
C ASN A 446 -8.66 7.33 -19.89
N ILE A 447 -9.08 6.10 -19.58
CA ILE A 447 -9.29 5.67 -18.19
C ILE A 447 -7.98 5.63 -17.36
N ALA A 448 -6.84 5.35 -17.99
CA ALA A 448 -5.54 5.31 -17.30
C ALA A 448 -5.06 6.74 -16.99
N GLU A 449 -5.24 7.69 -17.91
CA GLU A 449 -4.94 9.10 -17.67
C GLU A 449 -5.76 9.67 -16.52
N LEU A 450 -7.07 9.36 -16.46
CA LEU A 450 -7.92 9.76 -15.34
C LEU A 450 -7.48 9.12 -14.02
N SER A 451 -7.11 7.84 -14.06
CA SER A 451 -6.65 7.14 -12.86
C SER A 451 -5.29 7.62 -12.35
N ALA A 452 -4.47 8.19 -13.22
CA ALA A 452 -3.17 8.77 -12.87
C ALA A 452 -3.26 10.19 -12.29
N MET A 453 -4.39 10.89 -12.50
CA MET A 453 -4.66 12.19 -11.88
C MET A 453 -4.74 12.05 -10.36
N ASP A 454 -4.34 13.09 -9.64
CA ASP A 454 -4.66 13.20 -8.23
C ASP A 454 -6.17 13.46 -8.02
N VAL A 455 -6.65 13.17 -6.80
CA VAL A 455 -8.08 13.26 -6.45
C VAL A 455 -8.63 14.67 -6.72
N ALA A 456 -7.83 15.72 -6.44
CA ALA A 456 -8.25 17.11 -6.67
C ALA A 456 -8.45 17.39 -8.17
N GLN A 457 -7.46 17.03 -9.00
CA GLN A 457 -7.56 17.20 -10.46
C GLN A 457 -8.69 16.38 -11.08
N LEU A 458 -8.87 15.14 -10.59
CA LEU A 458 -9.95 14.28 -11.09
C LEU A 458 -11.32 14.87 -10.74
N LYS A 459 -11.46 15.50 -9.56
CA LYS A 459 -12.68 16.20 -9.16
C LYS A 459 -12.95 17.39 -10.07
N GLU A 460 -11.94 18.24 -10.33
CA GLU A 460 -12.06 19.37 -11.25
C GLU A 460 -12.45 18.91 -12.66
N TRP A 461 -11.80 17.86 -13.16
CA TRP A 461 -12.16 17.26 -14.44
C TRP A 461 -13.60 16.74 -14.44
N ALA A 462 -14.02 16.02 -13.42
CA ALA A 462 -15.37 15.46 -13.34
C ALA A 462 -16.45 16.57 -13.30
N ASP A 463 -16.16 17.72 -12.69
CA ASP A 463 -17.06 18.87 -12.65
C ASP A 463 -17.14 19.57 -14.01
N ALA A 464 -16.02 19.68 -14.72
CA ALA A 464 -15.93 20.39 -16.01
C ALA A 464 -16.39 19.57 -17.21
N VAL A 465 -16.20 18.25 -17.22
CA VAL A 465 -16.40 17.39 -18.41
C VAL A 465 -17.81 17.44 -18.98
N SER A 466 -18.82 17.71 -18.15
CA SER A 466 -20.24 17.74 -18.54
C SER A 466 -20.54 18.79 -19.63
N VAL A 467 -19.76 19.87 -19.71
CA VAL A 467 -19.95 20.98 -20.68
C VAL A 467 -19.67 20.54 -22.11
N ASN A 468 -18.76 19.59 -22.31
CA ASN A 468 -18.27 19.18 -23.63
C ASN A 468 -18.93 17.88 -24.16
N LEU A 469 -19.96 17.37 -23.50
CA LEU A 469 -20.61 16.13 -23.86
C LEU A 469 -21.78 16.32 -24.78
N SER A 470 -22.00 15.38 -25.71
CA SER A 470 -23.25 15.32 -26.51
C SER A 470 -24.45 15.02 -25.60
N GLY A 471 -25.65 15.45 -26.00
CA GLY A 471 -26.86 15.25 -25.19
C GLY A 471 -27.10 13.76 -24.81
N LYS A 472 -26.79 12.83 -25.70
CA LYS A 472 -26.90 11.40 -25.44
C LYS A 472 -25.84 10.91 -24.40
N GLN A 473 -24.61 11.35 -24.54
CA GLN A 473 -23.55 11.03 -23.60
C GLN A 473 -23.82 11.64 -22.22
N LEU A 474 -24.31 12.88 -22.20
CA LEU A 474 -24.67 13.57 -20.95
C LEU A 474 -25.75 12.79 -20.18
N ALA A 475 -26.85 12.39 -20.87
CA ALA A 475 -27.92 11.64 -20.24
C ALA A 475 -27.45 10.32 -19.60
N ILE A 476 -26.50 9.62 -20.24
CA ILE A 476 -25.94 8.37 -19.72
C ILE A 476 -24.95 8.64 -18.57
N ALA A 477 -24.12 9.68 -18.70
CA ALA A 477 -23.02 9.95 -17.78
C ALA A 477 -23.46 10.64 -16.49
N THR A 478 -24.60 11.34 -16.45
CA THR A 478 -25.02 12.20 -15.34
C THR A 478 -25.02 11.48 -13.98
N GLU A 479 -25.70 10.35 -13.90
CA GLU A 479 -25.77 9.62 -12.62
C GLU A 479 -24.41 9.00 -12.23
N ILE A 480 -23.65 8.51 -13.21
CA ILE A 480 -22.32 7.93 -12.96
C ILE A 480 -21.36 9.02 -12.48
N LEU A 481 -21.36 10.19 -13.12
CA LEU A 481 -20.52 11.33 -12.72
C LEU A 481 -20.90 11.86 -11.34
N LYS A 482 -22.19 11.86 -10.99
CA LYS A 482 -22.66 12.22 -9.65
C LYS A 482 -22.04 11.32 -8.59
N GLU A 483 -22.07 10.01 -8.78
CA GLU A 483 -21.44 9.05 -7.86
C GLU A 483 -19.92 9.23 -7.75
N ILE A 484 -19.25 9.46 -8.89
CA ILE A 484 -17.81 9.74 -8.90
C ILE A 484 -17.50 11.02 -8.12
N ARG A 485 -18.23 12.12 -8.38
CA ARG A 485 -18.05 13.41 -7.71
C ARG A 485 -18.25 13.31 -6.20
N THR A 486 -19.28 12.58 -5.78
CA THR A 486 -19.60 12.37 -4.37
C THR A 486 -18.44 11.64 -3.65
N ARG A 487 -17.95 10.53 -4.22
CA ARG A 487 -16.84 9.76 -3.63
C ARG A 487 -15.52 10.54 -3.62
N LEU A 488 -15.26 11.32 -4.68
CA LEU A 488 -14.09 12.21 -4.73
C LEU A 488 -14.17 13.29 -3.65
N SER A 489 -15.34 13.86 -3.40
CA SER A 489 -15.53 14.85 -2.34
C SER A 489 -15.21 14.28 -0.96
N PHE A 490 -15.63 13.05 -0.65
CA PHE A 490 -15.28 12.41 0.62
C PHE A 490 -13.78 12.16 0.77
N LEU A 491 -13.08 11.84 -0.32
CA LEU A 491 -11.60 11.74 -0.27
C LEU A 491 -10.93 13.08 -0.01
N LEU A 492 -11.46 14.16 -0.58
CA LEU A 492 -10.99 15.53 -0.32
C LEU A 492 -11.26 15.97 1.13
N ASP A 493 -12.43 15.63 1.66
CA ASP A 493 -12.83 15.97 3.03
C ASP A 493 -11.93 15.31 4.08
N VAL A 494 -11.41 14.10 3.81
CA VAL A 494 -10.44 13.43 4.69
C VAL A 494 -8.98 13.78 4.40
N GLY A 495 -8.71 14.79 3.54
CA GLY A 495 -7.36 15.29 3.25
C GLY A 495 -6.49 14.35 2.40
N LEU A 496 -7.09 13.64 1.42
CA LEU A 496 -6.40 12.74 0.49
C LEU A 496 -6.36 13.31 -0.95
N ASP A 497 -6.34 14.62 -1.08
CA ASP A 497 -6.32 15.37 -2.33
C ASP A 497 -5.15 15.00 -3.27
N TYR A 498 -4.01 14.67 -2.69
CA TYR A 498 -2.75 14.35 -3.40
C TYR A 498 -2.64 12.91 -3.93
N LEU A 499 -3.53 12.00 -3.53
CA LEU A 499 -3.47 10.61 -3.98
C LEU A 499 -4.01 10.45 -5.40
N SER A 500 -3.39 9.56 -6.20
CA SER A 500 -3.94 9.12 -7.47
C SER A 500 -4.73 7.81 -7.31
N LEU A 501 -5.75 7.61 -8.16
CA LEU A 501 -6.53 6.36 -8.14
C LEU A 501 -5.70 5.14 -8.54
N SER A 502 -4.65 5.32 -9.36
CA SER A 502 -3.75 4.24 -9.80
C SER A 502 -2.76 3.79 -8.72
N ARG A 503 -2.60 4.56 -7.62
CA ARG A 503 -1.65 4.23 -6.55
C ARG A 503 -1.99 2.89 -5.91
N ALA A 504 -1.00 1.99 -5.85
CA ALA A 504 -1.18 0.66 -5.27
C ALA A 504 -1.41 0.74 -3.76
N SER A 505 -2.42 0.02 -3.25
CA SER A 505 -2.79 0.04 -1.83
C SER A 505 -1.66 -0.39 -0.90
N MET A 506 -0.76 -1.25 -1.36
CA MET A 506 0.41 -1.69 -0.59
C MET A 506 1.47 -0.61 -0.35
N THR A 507 1.40 0.52 -1.08
CA THR A 507 2.32 1.66 -0.95
C THR A 507 1.76 2.75 -0.04
N LEU A 508 0.55 2.58 0.46
CA LEU A 508 -0.11 3.54 1.35
C LEU A 508 0.44 3.42 2.77
N SER A 509 0.55 4.54 3.45
CA SER A 509 0.75 4.54 4.91
C SER A 509 -0.47 4.00 5.64
N GLY A 510 -0.31 3.61 6.91
CA GLY A 510 -1.42 3.15 7.75
C GLY A 510 -2.55 4.18 7.82
N GLY A 511 -2.22 5.44 8.06
CA GLY A 511 -3.19 6.54 8.13
C GLY A 511 -3.87 6.84 6.79
N GLU A 512 -3.15 6.81 5.65
CA GLU A 512 -3.77 6.94 4.33
C GLU A 512 -4.79 5.83 4.06
N SER A 513 -4.43 4.58 4.36
CA SER A 513 -5.33 3.43 4.18
C SER A 513 -6.58 3.54 5.05
N GLN A 514 -6.43 3.97 6.31
CA GLN A 514 -7.52 4.17 7.24
C GLN A 514 -8.48 5.27 6.77
N ARG A 515 -7.95 6.41 6.32
CA ARG A 515 -8.74 7.54 5.79
C ARG A 515 -9.49 7.18 4.50
N ILE A 516 -8.90 6.38 3.62
CA ILE A 516 -9.60 5.85 2.44
C ILE A 516 -10.81 5.03 2.86
N ARG A 517 -10.67 4.17 3.88
CA ARG A 517 -11.80 3.39 4.41
C ARG A 517 -12.85 4.28 5.04
N LEU A 518 -12.42 5.29 5.81
CA LEU A 518 -13.35 6.26 6.40
C LEU A 518 -14.15 6.98 5.31
N ALA A 519 -13.49 7.50 4.27
CA ALA A 519 -14.15 8.13 3.13
C ALA A 519 -15.15 7.19 2.43
N THR A 520 -14.79 5.92 2.27
CA THR A 520 -15.68 4.90 1.68
C THR A 520 -16.90 4.66 2.56
N GLN A 521 -16.73 4.61 3.89
CA GLN A 521 -17.84 4.41 4.84
C GLN A 521 -18.77 5.62 4.91
N ILE A 522 -18.24 6.84 4.92
CA ILE A 522 -19.05 8.07 4.79
C ILE A 522 -19.86 8.02 3.49
N GLY A 523 -19.25 7.58 2.40
CA GLY A 523 -19.88 7.42 1.10
C GLY A 523 -20.99 6.37 1.04
N SER A 524 -21.02 5.41 1.95
CA SER A 524 -22.05 4.37 2.02
C SER A 524 -23.41 4.90 2.52
N GLN A 525 -23.42 6.08 3.15
CA GLN A 525 -24.61 6.73 3.73
C GLN A 525 -25.41 5.80 4.69
N LEU A 526 -24.72 4.88 5.34
CA LEU A 526 -25.36 4.03 6.37
C LEU A 526 -25.76 4.87 7.57
N VAL A 527 -26.88 4.53 8.16
CA VAL A 527 -27.43 5.19 9.35
C VAL A 527 -27.60 4.18 10.49
N ASN A 528 -27.60 4.66 11.72
CA ASN A 528 -27.74 3.85 12.94
C ASN A 528 -26.64 2.77 13.08
N VAL A 529 -25.42 3.09 12.66
CA VAL A 529 -24.22 2.23 12.77
C VAL A 529 -23.33 2.77 13.88
N LEU A 530 -22.68 1.87 14.61
CA LEU A 530 -21.59 2.20 15.52
C LEU A 530 -20.23 2.07 14.80
N TYR A 531 -19.60 3.19 14.54
CA TYR A 531 -18.25 3.22 13.97
C TYR A 531 -17.21 3.29 15.10
N ILE A 532 -16.21 2.42 15.05
CA ILE A 532 -15.08 2.41 15.98
C ILE A 532 -13.79 2.63 15.20
N LEU A 533 -13.08 3.72 15.50
CA LEU A 533 -11.85 4.12 14.82
C LEU A 533 -10.65 4.07 15.77
N ASP A 534 -9.52 3.57 15.26
CA ASP A 534 -8.25 3.50 15.99
C ASP A 534 -7.31 4.61 15.52
N GLU A 535 -7.13 5.63 16.34
CA GLU A 535 -6.18 6.74 16.12
C GLU A 535 -6.22 7.32 14.69
N PRO A 536 -7.36 7.82 14.21
CA PRO A 536 -7.50 8.28 12.82
C PRO A 536 -6.69 9.56 12.50
N SER A 537 -6.19 10.29 13.49
CA SER A 537 -5.34 11.48 13.32
C SER A 537 -3.88 11.16 13.01
N ILE A 538 -3.48 9.87 13.00
CA ILE A 538 -2.09 9.46 12.79
C ILE A 538 -1.53 9.98 11.46
N GLY A 539 -0.31 10.55 11.53
CA GLY A 539 0.41 11.06 10.36
C GLY A 539 -0.24 12.28 9.72
N LEU A 540 -1.19 12.92 10.42
CA LEU A 540 -1.82 14.16 9.98
C LEU A 540 -1.09 15.38 10.51
N HIS A 541 -0.93 16.35 9.62
CA HIS A 541 -0.63 17.72 10.05
C HIS A 541 -1.86 18.35 10.70
N GLN A 542 -1.69 19.30 11.63
CA GLN A 542 -2.80 19.94 12.34
C GLN A 542 -3.84 20.55 11.41
N ARG A 543 -3.43 21.08 10.27
CA ARG A 543 -4.33 21.59 9.24
C ARG A 543 -5.30 20.51 8.72
N ASP A 544 -4.79 19.30 8.52
CA ASP A 544 -5.57 18.18 7.97
C ASP A 544 -6.43 17.53 9.06
N ASN A 545 -6.03 17.63 10.33
CA ASN A 545 -6.79 17.14 11.48
C ASN A 545 -8.15 17.87 11.62
N VAL A 546 -8.20 19.15 11.34
CA VAL A 546 -9.47 19.92 11.33
C VAL A 546 -10.46 19.34 10.31
N ARG A 547 -10.00 18.96 9.13
CA ARG A 547 -10.84 18.32 8.09
C ARG A 547 -11.35 16.96 8.55
N LEU A 548 -10.49 16.15 9.16
CA LEU A 548 -10.88 14.85 9.70
C LEU A 548 -11.97 14.99 10.78
N ILE A 549 -11.82 15.92 11.73
CA ILE A 549 -12.82 16.18 12.75
C ILE A 549 -14.17 16.55 12.11
N HIS A 550 -14.15 17.38 11.09
CA HIS A 550 -15.36 17.76 10.35
C HIS A 550 -16.04 16.52 9.72
N SER A 551 -15.26 15.65 9.07
CA SER A 551 -15.78 14.41 8.46
C SER A 551 -16.37 13.45 9.48
N LEU A 552 -15.76 13.31 10.66
CA LEU A 552 -16.30 12.48 11.74
C LEU A 552 -17.62 13.06 12.31
N ARG A 553 -17.72 14.38 12.42
CA ARG A 553 -18.96 15.06 12.80
C ARG A 553 -20.06 14.86 11.74
N GLN A 554 -19.74 14.97 10.46
CA GLN A 554 -20.68 14.65 9.39
C GLN A 554 -21.18 13.20 9.50
N LEU A 555 -20.29 12.23 9.75
CA LEU A 555 -20.68 10.82 9.94
C LEU A 555 -21.63 10.64 11.13
N ARG A 556 -21.38 11.34 12.23
CA ARG A 556 -22.30 11.40 13.39
C ARG A 556 -23.64 12.03 13.01
N ASP A 557 -23.63 13.18 12.33
CA ASP A 557 -24.82 13.98 11.99
C ASP A 557 -25.75 13.25 11.00
N THR A 558 -25.25 12.23 10.30
CA THR A 558 -26.08 11.32 9.50
C THR A 558 -26.84 10.29 10.34
N GLY A 559 -26.76 10.36 11.68
CA GLY A 559 -27.47 9.47 12.60
C GLY A 559 -26.66 8.23 13.01
N ASN A 560 -25.33 8.34 13.06
CA ASN A 560 -24.44 7.28 13.50
C ASN A 560 -23.80 7.60 14.84
N THR A 561 -23.39 6.56 15.56
CA THR A 561 -22.55 6.67 16.75
C THR A 561 -21.09 6.48 16.34
N VAL A 562 -20.22 7.40 16.74
CA VAL A 562 -18.81 7.37 16.38
C VAL A 562 -17.95 7.30 17.65
N VAL A 563 -17.22 6.21 17.81
CA VAL A 563 -16.28 6.00 18.91
C VAL A 563 -14.86 6.04 18.38
N VAL A 564 -14.03 6.90 18.92
CA VAL A 564 -12.65 7.11 18.45
C VAL A 564 -11.68 6.87 19.61
N VAL A 565 -10.71 5.98 19.43
CA VAL A 565 -9.58 5.87 20.35
C VAL A 565 -8.55 6.89 19.91
N GLU A 566 -8.27 7.92 20.75
CA GLU A 566 -7.44 9.05 20.33
C GLU A 566 -6.67 9.70 21.49
N HIS A 567 -5.59 10.39 21.07
CA HIS A 567 -4.70 11.16 21.95
C HIS A 567 -4.56 12.62 21.52
N ASP A 568 -5.14 13.00 20.41
CA ASP A 568 -5.06 14.36 19.88
C ASP A 568 -5.94 15.33 20.68
N LYS A 569 -5.36 16.48 21.06
CA LYS A 569 -6.02 17.51 21.85
C LYS A 569 -7.25 18.09 21.17
N ASP A 570 -7.15 18.39 19.87
CA ASP A 570 -8.23 19.03 19.12
C ASP A 570 -9.39 18.06 18.93
N MET A 571 -9.08 16.76 18.71
CA MET A 571 -10.11 15.71 18.62
C MET A 571 -10.86 15.55 19.95
N MET A 572 -10.15 15.51 21.10
CA MET A 572 -10.79 15.40 22.40
C MET A 572 -11.68 16.61 22.72
N LEU A 573 -11.23 17.82 22.41
CA LEU A 573 -12.00 19.05 22.63
C LEU A 573 -13.19 19.19 21.65
N ALA A 574 -13.11 18.55 20.49
CA ALA A 574 -14.16 18.56 19.48
C ALA A 574 -15.22 17.48 19.67
N ALA A 575 -14.98 16.52 20.55
CA ALA A 575 -15.92 15.41 20.86
C ALA A 575 -17.17 15.90 21.61
N ASP A 576 -18.24 15.12 21.54
CA ASP A 576 -19.44 15.32 22.36
C ASP A 576 -19.27 14.70 23.75
N TYR A 577 -18.50 13.60 23.82
CA TYR A 577 -18.26 12.85 25.04
C TYR A 577 -16.86 12.28 25.09
N VAL A 578 -16.25 12.22 26.26
CA VAL A 578 -14.89 11.70 26.47
C VAL A 578 -14.90 10.66 27.60
N VAL A 579 -14.19 9.55 27.35
CA VAL A 579 -13.93 8.52 28.37
C VAL A 579 -12.42 8.39 28.53
N ASP A 580 -11.91 8.71 29.72
CA ASP A 580 -10.49 8.59 30.06
C ASP A 580 -10.21 7.32 30.88
N ILE A 581 -9.33 6.45 30.38
CA ILE A 581 -8.98 5.17 31.00
C ILE A 581 -7.59 5.24 31.59
N GLY A 582 -7.50 4.98 32.90
CA GLY A 582 -6.28 5.10 33.65
C GLY A 582 -6.30 4.27 34.95
N PRO A 583 -5.69 4.82 36.01
CA PRO A 583 -4.85 6.03 36.06
C PRO A 583 -3.45 5.85 35.46
N ARG A 584 -3.01 4.61 35.20
CA ARG A 584 -1.69 4.25 34.66
C ARG A 584 -1.82 3.12 33.64
N ALA A 585 -0.69 2.60 33.16
CA ALA A 585 -0.64 1.53 32.17
C ALA A 585 -0.63 0.12 32.82
N GLY A 586 -1.01 -0.90 32.06
CA GLY A 586 -0.98 -2.33 32.43
C GLY A 586 -1.82 -2.64 33.67
N ARG A 587 -1.26 -3.36 34.65
CA ARG A 587 -1.99 -3.74 35.88
C ARG A 587 -2.44 -2.57 36.75
N LYS A 588 -1.82 -1.40 36.57
CA LYS A 588 -2.18 -0.16 37.29
C LYS A 588 -3.16 0.71 36.48
N GLY A 589 -3.57 0.26 35.29
CA GLY A 589 -4.60 0.84 34.44
C GLY A 589 -5.91 0.09 34.55
N GLY A 590 -6.77 0.24 33.56
CA GLY A 590 -8.03 -0.51 33.40
C GLY A 590 -9.20 0.01 34.21
N GLU A 591 -9.14 1.24 34.72
CA GLU A 591 -10.23 1.92 35.43
C GLU A 591 -10.71 3.12 34.61
N VAL A 592 -12.00 3.43 34.68
CA VAL A 592 -12.52 4.69 34.14
C VAL A 592 -12.20 5.81 35.16
N VAL A 593 -11.30 6.70 34.77
CA VAL A 593 -10.91 7.81 35.64
C VAL A 593 -11.74 9.06 35.40
N PHE A 594 -12.35 9.14 34.22
CA PHE A 594 -13.31 10.18 33.85
C PHE A 594 -14.24 9.69 32.74
N GLN A 595 -15.49 10.10 32.79
CA GLN A 595 -16.45 10.05 31.69
C GLN A 595 -17.38 11.26 31.76
N GLY A 596 -17.60 11.95 30.62
CA GLY A 596 -18.40 13.17 30.59
C GLY A 596 -18.08 14.01 29.35
N THR A 597 -18.54 15.24 29.34
CA THR A 597 -18.26 16.22 28.29
C THR A 597 -16.81 16.74 28.34
N PRO A 598 -16.24 17.25 27.22
CA PRO A 598 -14.93 17.88 27.23
C PRO A 598 -14.83 19.03 28.22
N ALA A 599 -15.89 19.81 28.42
CA ALA A 599 -15.92 20.94 29.38
C ALA A 599 -15.79 20.47 30.83
N GLU A 600 -16.45 19.37 31.20
CA GLU A 600 -16.32 18.76 32.54
C GLU A 600 -14.92 18.12 32.70
N MET A 601 -14.36 17.55 31.62
CA MET A 601 -13.02 16.99 31.66
C MET A 601 -11.95 18.02 32.00
N LEU A 602 -12.03 19.23 31.45
CA LEU A 602 -11.10 20.31 31.75
C LEU A 602 -11.11 20.73 33.23
N GLN A 603 -12.19 20.44 33.96
CA GLN A 603 -12.31 20.72 35.40
C GLN A 603 -11.92 19.53 36.27
N SER A 604 -11.65 18.37 35.68
CA SER A 604 -11.29 17.16 36.42
C SER A 604 -9.80 17.13 36.78
N ASN A 605 -9.45 16.35 37.83
CA ASN A 605 -8.06 16.16 38.27
C ASN A 605 -7.37 14.97 37.61
N THR A 606 -7.72 14.63 36.35
CA THR A 606 -7.04 13.56 35.64
C THR A 606 -5.73 14.01 35.00
N LEU A 607 -4.84 13.06 34.75
CA LEU A 607 -3.56 13.36 34.07
C LEU A 607 -3.79 14.00 32.70
N THR A 608 -4.77 13.50 31.96
CA THR A 608 -5.15 14.00 30.64
C THR A 608 -5.68 15.42 30.72
N ALA A 609 -6.57 15.71 31.68
CA ALA A 609 -7.09 17.06 31.91
C ALA A 609 -5.97 18.06 32.23
N GLY A 610 -4.97 17.65 33.03
CA GLY A 610 -3.83 18.51 33.36
C GLY A 610 -3.01 18.94 32.13
N TYR A 611 -2.94 18.09 31.08
CA TYR A 611 -2.32 18.48 29.80
C TYR A 611 -3.24 19.34 28.92
N LEU A 612 -4.55 19.09 28.96
CA LEU A 612 -5.51 19.85 28.16
C LEU A 612 -5.69 21.29 28.66
N ASN A 613 -5.73 21.51 29.99
CA ASN A 613 -5.87 22.81 30.61
C ASN A 613 -4.55 23.56 30.76
N GLY A 614 -3.39 22.89 30.57
CA GLY A 614 -2.08 23.46 30.60
C GLY A 614 -1.37 23.45 31.99
N ASP A 615 -1.93 22.75 32.97
CA ASP A 615 -1.27 22.53 34.28
C ASP A 615 -0.01 21.65 34.11
N ASN A 616 -0.10 20.65 33.21
CA ASN A 616 1.03 19.86 32.77
C ASN A 616 1.47 20.30 31.38
N PHE A 617 2.76 20.43 31.15
CA PHE A 617 3.29 20.80 29.82
C PHE A 617 4.68 20.22 29.57
N ILE A 618 5.04 20.11 28.32
CA ILE A 618 6.38 19.70 27.89
C ILE A 618 7.23 20.96 27.76
N ALA A 619 8.25 21.07 28.62
CA ALA A 619 9.11 22.21 28.65
C ALA A 619 10.02 22.31 27.43
N ILE A 620 10.22 23.52 26.92
CA ILE A 620 11.14 23.80 25.81
C ILE A 620 12.55 23.80 26.35
N PRO A 621 13.47 22.92 25.89
CA PRO A 621 14.86 22.90 26.32
C PRO A 621 15.65 24.12 25.78
N GLN A 622 16.83 24.32 26.30
CA GLN A 622 17.77 25.25 25.68
C GLN A 622 18.22 24.71 24.33
N ARG A 623 18.14 25.50 23.26
CA ARG A 623 18.50 25.08 21.90
C ARG A 623 19.97 24.76 21.81
N ARG A 624 20.30 23.60 21.25
CA ARG A 624 21.67 23.18 20.97
C ARG A 624 22.15 23.80 19.66
N LYS A 625 23.42 24.23 19.63
CA LYS A 625 24.05 24.74 18.39
C LYS A 625 24.65 23.63 17.52
N GLY A 626 24.60 22.38 17.99
CA GLY A 626 25.30 21.28 17.36
C GLY A 626 26.84 21.32 17.55
N ASN A 627 27.52 20.43 16.83
CA ASN A 627 28.99 20.29 16.90
C ASN A 627 29.72 21.11 15.82
N GLY A 628 29.04 22.01 15.11
CA GLY A 628 29.58 22.82 14.02
C GLY A 628 29.75 22.09 12.67
N LYS A 629 29.44 20.79 12.61
CA LYS A 629 29.46 19.97 11.39
C LYS A 629 28.05 19.87 10.85
N GLN A 630 27.93 19.64 9.55
CA GLN A 630 26.64 19.49 8.90
C GLN A 630 26.68 18.42 7.79
N LEU A 631 25.57 17.75 7.60
CA LEU A 631 25.31 16.89 6.45
C LEU A 631 24.42 17.68 5.49
N ARG A 632 24.79 17.74 4.20
CA ARG A 632 24.01 18.46 3.17
C ARG A 632 23.66 17.51 2.03
N LEU A 633 22.37 17.31 1.80
CA LEU A 633 21.81 16.61 0.66
C LEU A 633 21.39 17.64 -0.40
N ILE A 634 22.01 17.60 -1.56
CA ILE A 634 21.85 18.60 -2.63
C ILE A 634 21.12 17.95 -3.81
N GLY A 635 20.08 18.62 -4.28
CA GLY A 635 19.42 18.25 -5.53
C GLY A 635 18.57 17.00 -5.44
N ALA A 636 17.88 16.71 -4.34
CA ALA A 636 16.95 15.60 -4.24
C ALA A 636 15.74 15.80 -5.15
N LYS A 637 15.46 14.82 -6.04
CA LYS A 637 14.46 14.90 -7.13
C LYS A 637 13.49 13.72 -7.16
N GLY A 638 13.52 12.83 -6.16
CA GLY A 638 12.66 11.65 -6.12
C GLY A 638 11.18 11.99 -5.93
N ASN A 639 10.30 11.22 -6.56
CA ASN A 639 8.85 11.36 -6.46
C ASN A 639 8.37 12.81 -6.70
N ASN A 640 7.80 13.47 -5.68
CA ASN A 640 7.34 14.84 -5.78
C ASN A 640 8.40 15.90 -5.43
N LEU A 641 9.62 15.53 -5.03
CA LEU A 641 10.66 16.48 -4.64
C LEU A 641 11.11 17.36 -5.82
N ARG A 642 11.22 18.68 -5.57
CA ARG A 642 11.51 19.71 -6.57
C ARG A 642 12.96 20.22 -6.47
N ASN A 643 13.95 19.34 -6.70
CA ASN A 643 15.37 19.69 -6.66
C ASN A 643 15.77 20.31 -5.32
N VAL A 644 15.45 19.61 -4.24
CA VAL A 644 15.54 20.11 -2.87
C VAL A 644 16.98 20.00 -2.34
N THR A 645 17.44 21.05 -1.68
CA THR A 645 18.68 21.01 -0.87
C THR A 645 18.30 21.09 0.61
N ALA A 646 18.66 20.05 1.38
CA ALA A 646 18.39 19.98 2.81
C ALA A 646 19.68 19.98 3.63
N THR A 647 19.72 20.74 4.70
CA THR A 647 20.85 20.84 5.61
C THR A 647 20.51 20.24 6.97
N PHE A 648 21.34 19.32 7.44
CA PHE A 648 21.18 18.63 8.72
C PHE A 648 22.36 18.96 9.64
N PRO A 649 22.19 19.89 10.62
CA PRO A 649 23.23 20.19 11.60
C PRO A 649 23.47 18.99 12.51
N LEU A 650 24.74 18.52 12.62
CA LEU A 650 25.06 17.33 13.40
C LEU A 650 25.14 17.65 14.91
N GLY A 651 24.78 16.64 15.73
CA GLY A 651 24.70 16.79 17.18
C GLY A 651 23.47 17.57 17.65
N THR A 652 22.38 17.50 16.91
CA THR A 652 21.10 18.19 17.22
C THR A 652 19.90 17.26 17.06
N LEU A 653 18.76 17.67 17.65
CA LEU A 653 17.45 17.11 17.39
C LEU A 653 16.81 17.86 16.21
N ILE A 654 16.68 17.21 15.07
CA ILE A 654 16.12 17.75 13.84
C ILE A 654 14.72 17.21 13.65
N CYS A 655 13.73 18.07 13.45
CA CYS A 655 12.38 17.71 13.13
C CYS A 655 12.05 18.04 11.66
N VAL A 656 11.66 17.04 10.89
CA VAL A 656 11.16 17.20 9.50
C VAL A 656 9.64 17.21 9.55
N SER A 657 9.07 18.40 9.40
CA SER A 657 7.64 18.66 9.49
C SER A 657 7.03 19.04 8.13
N GLY A 658 5.71 19.26 8.06
CA GLY A 658 4.98 19.66 6.87
C GLY A 658 3.73 18.85 6.63
N VAL A 659 2.86 19.28 5.72
CA VAL A 659 1.58 18.62 5.44
C VAL A 659 1.74 17.18 4.93
N SER A 660 0.65 16.39 5.01
CA SER A 660 0.63 15.04 4.48
C SER A 660 0.92 15.05 2.97
N GLY A 661 1.76 14.11 2.48
CA GLY A 661 2.14 14.06 1.07
C GLY A 661 3.13 15.13 0.60
N SER A 662 3.69 15.99 1.48
CA SER A 662 4.65 17.04 1.08
C SER A 662 6.03 16.54 0.65
N GLY A 663 6.35 15.25 0.86
CA GLY A 663 7.62 14.64 0.44
C GLY A 663 8.60 14.32 1.58
N LYS A 664 8.20 14.42 2.86
CA LYS A 664 9.04 14.13 4.03
C LYS A 664 9.68 12.75 3.98
N SER A 665 8.86 11.71 3.83
CA SER A 665 9.35 10.32 3.77
C SER A 665 10.20 10.07 2.52
N THR A 666 9.89 10.73 1.41
CA THR A 666 10.70 10.68 0.18
C THR A 666 12.09 11.25 0.41
N LEU A 667 12.19 12.41 1.09
CA LEU A 667 13.47 13.05 1.41
C LEU A 667 14.32 12.20 2.36
N ILE A 668 13.71 11.70 3.45
CA ILE A 668 14.42 11.02 4.53
C ILE A 668 14.51 9.50 4.30
N ASN A 669 13.37 8.81 4.13
CA ASN A 669 13.32 7.35 4.10
C ASN A 669 13.73 6.74 2.75
N ASP A 670 13.44 7.45 1.64
CA ASP A 670 13.69 6.92 0.30
C ASP A 670 14.94 7.53 -0.37
N THR A 671 15.45 8.66 0.14
CA THR A 671 16.67 9.29 -0.40
C THR A 671 17.81 9.26 0.61
N LEU A 672 17.68 9.95 1.76
CA LEU A 672 18.79 10.10 2.72
C LEU A 672 19.19 8.78 3.39
N HIS A 673 18.23 8.01 3.92
CA HIS A 673 18.53 6.76 4.63
C HIS A 673 19.15 5.69 3.75
N PRO A 674 18.67 5.39 2.52
CA PRO A 674 19.32 4.45 1.62
C PRO A 674 20.74 4.89 1.24
N LEU A 675 20.94 6.19 1.00
CA LEU A 675 22.26 6.77 0.68
C LEU A 675 23.26 6.57 1.82
N LEU A 676 22.90 6.89 3.06
CA LEU A 676 23.73 6.65 4.23
C LEU A 676 23.99 5.15 4.43
N SER A 677 22.98 4.31 4.24
CA SER A 677 23.12 2.87 4.36
C SER A 677 24.03 2.26 3.29
N GLN A 678 23.98 2.78 2.07
CA GLN A 678 24.87 2.37 0.98
C GLN A 678 26.31 2.73 1.30
N HIS A 679 26.56 3.97 1.79
CA HIS A 679 27.89 4.42 2.14
C HIS A 679 28.51 3.66 3.33
N ILE A 680 27.72 3.44 4.41
CA ILE A 680 28.23 2.87 5.67
C ILE A 680 28.22 1.32 5.64
N TYR A 681 27.14 0.72 5.11
CA TYR A 681 26.90 -0.73 5.19
C TYR A 681 26.96 -1.44 3.85
N HIS A 682 27.26 -0.74 2.74
CA HIS A 682 27.22 -1.28 1.37
C HIS A 682 25.87 -1.93 1.04
N SER A 683 24.77 -1.30 1.50
CA SER A 683 23.41 -1.76 1.25
C SER A 683 23.08 -1.69 -0.24
N LEU A 684 22.37 -2.70 -0.75
CA LEU A 684 21.93 -2.77 -2.15
C LEU A 684 20.69 -1.91 -2.45
N ARG A 685 20.12 -1.24 -1.42
CA ARG A 685 18.98 -0.37 -1.62
C ARG A 685 19.45 0.96 -2.22
N GLU A 686 19.00 1.25 -3.44
CA GLU A 686 19.34 2.48 -4.14
C GLU A 686 18.57 3.67 -3.57
N PRO A 687 19.20 4.83 -3.35
CA PRO A 687 18.54 6.08 -3.05
C PRO A 687 17.77 6.60 -4.28
N LEU A 688 16.73 7.39 -4.06
CA LEU A 688 16.11 8.14 -5.14
C LEU A 688 17.05 9.21 -5.69
N ALA A 689 16.76 9.75 -6.88
CA ALA A 689 17.62 10.67 -7.60
C ALA A 689 18.00 11.91 -6.77
N TYR A 690 19.30 12.21 -6.72
CA TYR A 690 19.89 13.37 -6.07
C TYR A 690 21.15 13.79 -6.84
N ASP A 691 21.65 15.00 -6.60
CA ASP A 691 22.86 15.50 -7.30
C ASP A 691 24.12 15.19 -6.50
N LYS A 692 24.16 15.52 -5.20
CA LYS A 692 25.36 15.39 -4.33
C LYS A 692 24.99 15.28 -2.86
N ILE A 693 25.86 14.63 -2.08
CA ILE A 693 25.83 14.70 -0.62
C ILE A 693 27.20 15.12 -0.07
N GLU A 694 27.21 15.92 0.98
CA GLU A 694 28.43 16.43 1.64
C GLU A 694 28.36 16.15 3.14
N GLY A 695 29.50 15.85 3.79
CA GLY A 695 29.62 15.62 5.23
C GLY A 695 29.45 14.16 5.68
N LEU A 696 29.53 13.19 4.77
CA LEU A 696 29.45 11.75 5.06
C LEU A 696 30.57 11.26 5.99
N GLU A 697 31.74 11.90 5.91
CA GLU A 697 32.95 11.57 6.72
C GLU A 697 32.75 11.80 8.22
N HIS A 698 31.69 12.46 8.62
CA HIS A 698 31.37 12.77 10.01
C HIS A 698 30.43 11.75 10.67
N ILE A 699 30.01 10.72 9.92
CA ILE A 699 28.99 9.76 10.34
C ILE A 699 29.58 8.34 10.24
N ASP A 700 29.49 7.60 11.32
CA ASP A 700 29.99 6.22 11.41
C ASP A 700 28.87 5.17 11.44
N LYS A 701 27.64 5.58 11.78
CA LYS A 701 26.50 4.68 11.92
C LYS A 701 25.18 5.39 11.58
N VAL A 702 24.27 4.69 10.91
CA VAL A 702 22.89 5.12 10.75
C VAL A 702 21.95 4.07 11.33
N VAL A 703 20.91 4.52 12.02
CA VAL A 703 19.87 3.65 12.63
C VAL A 703 18.51 4.21 12.27
N ALA A 704 17.76 3.44 11.49
CA ALA A 704 16.37 3.79 11.18
C ALA A 704 15.42 3.01 12.12
N VAL A 705 14.48 3.75 12.72
CA VAL A 705 13.45 3.25 13.62
C VAL A 705 12.09 3.57 13.01
N ASP A 706 11.52 2.59 12.31
CA ASP A 706 10.23 2.68 11.65
C ASP A 706 9.12 1.95 12.43
N GLN A 707 7.87 2.11 12.00
CA GLN A 707 6.69 1.48 12.60
C GLN A 707 6.51 0.01 12.21
N SER A 708 7.42 -0.57 11.43
CA SER A 708 7.32 -1.97 10.99
C SER A 708 7.31 -2.93 12.18
N PRO A 709 6.52 -4.03 12.13
CA PRO A 709 6.47 -5.01 13.21
C PRO A 709 7.83 -5.61 13.52
N LEU A 710 8.13 -5.84 14.80
CA LEU A 710 9.38 -6.46 15.29
C LEU A 710 9.56 -7.91 14.82
N GLY A 711 8.51 -8.55 14.34
CA GLY A 711 8.53 -9.92 13.85
C GLY A 711 7.16 -10.35 13.36
N ARG A 712 7.16 -11.30 12.43
CA ARG A 712 5.93 -11.82 11.79
C ARG A 712 5.36 -13.06 12.46
N THR A 713 6.02 -13.57 13.50
CA THR A 713 5.62 -14.82 14.17
C THR A 713 5.32 -14.57 15.65
N PRO A 714 4.40 -15.33 16.25
CA PRO A 714 4.09 -15.24 17.68
C PRO A 714 5.28 -15.57 18.61
N ARG A 715 6.39 -16.07 18.07
CA ARG A 715 7.62 -16.37 18.81
C ARG A 715 8.49 -15.15 19.05
N SER A 716 8.37 -14.13 18.21
CA SER A 716 9.07 -12.87 18.41
C SER A 716 8.45 -12.12 19.59
N ASN A 717 9.29 -11.67 20.51
CA ASN A 717 8.88 -10.91 21.69
C ASN A 717 9.97 -9.89 22.09
N PRO A 718 9.67 -8.93 22.97
CA PRO A 718 10.64 -7.90 23.40
C PRO A 718 11.94 -8.52 23.97
N ALA A 719 11.86 -9.61 24.74
CA ALA A 719 13.06 -10.25 25.30
C ALA A 719 13.97 -10.87 24.24
N THR A 720 13.40 -11.45 23.15
CA THR A 720 14.20 -12.02 22.07
C THR A 720 14.79 -10.91 21.17
N TYR A 721 14.05 -9.88 20.92
CA TYR A 721 14.47 -8.78 20.04
C TYR A 721 15.62 -7.97 20.65
N THR A 722 15.54 -7.62 21.93
CA THR A 722 16.62 -6.94 22.67
C THR A 722 17.81 -7.81 22.99
N GLY A 723 17.72 -9.12 22.72
CA GLY A 723 18.75 -10.09 23.05
C GLY A 723 18.88 -10.43 24.54
N VAL A 724 18.06 -9.84 25.43
CA VAL A 724 18.10 -10.15 26.87
C VAL A 724 17.71 -11.59 27.16
N PHE A 725 16.91 -12.22 26.30
CA PHE A 725 16.54 -13.63 26.46
C PHE A 725 17.73 -14.57 26.39
N ASN A 726 18.81 -14.22 25.67
CA ASN A 726 20.05 -15.01 25.65
C ASN A 726 20.73 -14.99 27.01
N ASP A 727 20.78 -13.84 27.67
CA ASP A 727 21.36 -13.68 29.01
C ASP A 727 20.54 -14.43 30.08
N ILE A 728 19.19 -14.35 29.96
CA ILE A 728 18.27 -15.11 30.83
C ILE A 728 18.49 -16.61 30.64
N ARG A 729 18.60 -17.11 29.43
CA ARG A 729 18.89 -18.56 29.20
C ARG A 729 20.23 -18.96 29.77
N ALA A 730 21.27 -18.13 29.61
CA ALA A 730 22.59 -18.38 30.19
C ALA A 730 22.54 -18.45 31.74
N LEU A 731 21.74 -17.58 32.38
CA LEU A 731 21.49 -17.60 33.79
C LEU A 731 20.85 -18.95 34.22
N PHE A 732 19.78 -19.38 33.54
CA PHE A 732 19.07 -20.63 33.86
C PHE A 732 19.95 -21.89 33.68
N VAL A 733 20.80 -21.92 32.65
CA VAL A 733 21.77 -23.02 32.44
C VAL A 733 22.76 -23.14 33.61
N ASN A 734 23.13 -22.04 34.24
CA ASN A 734 24.08 -22.01 35.35
C ASN A 734 23.47 -22.40 36.71
N LEU A 735 22.17 -22.59 36.80
CA LEU A 735 21.51 -23.03 38.03
C LEU A 735 21.90 -24.48 38.40
N PRO A 736 21.98 -24.80 39.69
CA PRO A 736 22.38 -26.13 40.15
C PRO A 736 21.52 -27.25 39.54
N GLU A 737 20.20 -27.11 39.53
CA GLU A 737 19.26 -28.08 38.96
C GLU A 737 19.48 -28.34 37.48
N ALA A 738 19.76 -27.26 36.70
CA ALA A 738 20.06 -27.38 35.28
C ALA A 738 21.41 -28.09 35.04
N LYS A 739 22.43 -27.83 35.89
CA LYS A 739 23.74 -28.48 35.82
C LYS A 739 23.65 -29.94 36.13
N ILE A 740 22.91 -30.34 37.20
CA ILE A 740 22.70 -31.74 37.59
C ILE A 740 22.04 -32.51 36.43
N ARG A 741 21.11 -31.91 35.72
CA ARG A 741 20.40 -32.50 34.56
C ARG A 741 21.15 -32.35 33.25
N ALA A 742 22.35 -31.78 33.23
CA ALA A 742 23.17 -31.48 32.05
C ALA A 742 22.42 -30.68 30.95
N TYR A 743 21.56 -29.75 31.38
CA TYR A 743 20.77 -28.93 30.44
C TYR A 743 21.68 -27.91 29.74
N LYS A 744 21.57 -27.86 28.41
CA LYS A 744 22.27 -26.91 27.54
C LYS A 744 21.36 -25.66 27.26
N PRO A 745 21.92 -24.53 26.76
CA PRO A 745 21.12 -23.31 26.46
C PRO A 745 19.93 -23.57 25.55
N GLY A 746 20.00 -24.56 24.65
CA GLY A 746 18.89 -24.95 23.77
C GLY A 746 17.67 -25.48 24.52
N ARG A 747 17.84 -26.07 25.71
CA ARG A 747 16.73 -26.56 26.56
C ARG A 747 15.80 -25.42 26.97
N PHE A 748 16.35 -24.26 27.23
CA PHE A 748 15.61 -23.06 27.62
C PHE A 748 15.16 -22.18 26.43
N SER A 749 15.22 -22.73 25.21
CA SER A 749 14.72 -22.08 24.01
C SER A 749 13.37 -22.66 23.59
N PHE A 750 12.37 -21.81 23.39
CA PHE A 750 11.08 -22.23 22.84
C PHE A 750 11.12 -22.43 21.30
N ASN A 751 12.24 -22.09 20.64
CA ASN A 751 12.42 -22.29 19.19
C ASN A 751 13.03 -23.66 18.84
N VAL A 752 13.74 -24.30 19.77
CA VAL A 752 14.51 -25.54 19.55
C VAL A 752 13.81 -26.73 20.20
N LYS A 753 13.86 -27.89 19.56
CA LYS A 753 13.37 -29.15 20.14
C LYS A 753 14.10 -29.50 21.44
N GLY A 754 13.41 -30.16 22.35
CA GLY A 754 13.95 -30.66 23.59
C GLY A 754 13.42 -29.99 24.84
N GLY A 755 13.23 -28.65 24.86
CA GLY A 755 12.68 -27.94 26.00
C GLY A 755 11.32 -27.26 25.74
N ARG A 756 10.95 -27.10 24.49
CA ARG A 756 9.68 -26.51 24.10
C ARG A 756 8.51 -27.50 24.22
N CYS A 757 7.31 -27.00 24.34
CA CYS A 757 6.10 -27.77 24.13
C CYS A 757 6.01 -28.20 22.66
N GLU A 758 5.97 -29.49 22.39
CA GLU A 758 5.92 -30.00 21.01
C GLU A 758 4.52 -29.86 20.37
N THR A 759 3.44 -29.83 21.17
CA THR A 759 2.07 -29.64 20.69
C THR A 759 1.92 -28.31 19.98
N CYS A 760 2.35 -27.20 20.59
CA CYS A 760 2.32 -25.86 19.97
C CYS A 760 3.67 -25.46 19.34
N ARG A 761 4.66 -26.35 19.35
CA ARG A 761 6.03 -26.12 18.86
C ARG A 761 6.67 -24.84 19.41
N GLY A 762 6.33 -24.48 20.66
CA GLY A 762 6.83 -23.29 21.35
C GLY A 762 6.08 -21.99 21.05
N ASN A 763 5.01 -22.00 20.29
CA ASN A 763 4.20 -20.81 20.03
C ASN A 763 3.39 -20.37 21.27
N GLY A 764 2.99 -21.32 22.13
CA GLY A 764 2.07 -21.10 23.25
C GLY A 764 0.59 -21.16 22.83
N TYR A 765 0.32 -20.98 21.55
CA TYR A 765 -1.03 -20.94 20.96
C TYR A 765 -1.11 -21.88 19.76
N LYS A 766 -2.30 -22.36 19.44
CA LYS A 766 -2.65 -22.97 18.15
C LYS A 766 -3.30 -21.88 17.29
N THR A 767 -2.86 -21.74 16.07
CA THR A 767 -3.49 -20.85 15.08
C THR A 767 -4.56 -21.62 14.36
N ILE A 768 -5.77 -21.09 14.32
CA ILE A 768 -6.87 -21.58 13.49
C ILE A 768 -6.96 -20.60 12.33
N GLU A 769 -6.52 -21.05 11.15
CA GLU A 769 -6.56 -20.25 9.91
C GLU A 769 -8.00 -20.17 9.41
N MET A 770 -8.49 -18.96 9.19
CA MET A 770 -9.84 -18.69 8.70
C MET A 770 -9.76 -18.08 7.29
N ASN A 771 -10.36 -18.71 6.29
CA ASN A 771 -10.22 -18.34 4.88
C ASN A 771 -10.65 -16.89 4.52
N PHE A 772 -11.54 -16.28 5.31
CA PHE A 772 -12.11 -14.94 5.02
C PHE A 772 -12.08 -14.00 6.23
N LEU A 773 -11.61 -14.46 7.39
CA LEU A 773 -11.54 -13.71 8.64
C LEU A 773 -10.11 -13.74 9.18
N PRO A 774 -9.75 -12.84 10.12
CA PRO A 774 -8.47 -12.92 10.82
C PRO A 774 -8.27 -14.26 11.52
N ASP A 775 -7.03 -14.76 11.52
CA ASP A 775 -6.66 -15.99 12.22
C ASP A 775 -6.98 -15.91 13.72
N VAL A 776 -7.52 -16.98 14.27
CA VAL A 776 -7.82 -17.09 15.71
C VAL A 776 -6.69 -17.82 16.43
N TYR A 777 -6.25 -17.27 17.56
CA TYR A 777 -5.19 -17.82 18.39
C TYR A 777 -5.76 -18.39 19.67
N VAL A 778 -5.78 -19.74 19.80
CA VAL A 778 -6.29 -20.44 20.98
C VAL A 778 -5.12 -20.91 21.85
N PRO A 779 -5.12 -20.68 23.19
CA PRO A 779 -4.09 -21.19 24.09
C PRO A 779 -3.87 -22.69 23.92
N CYS A 780 -2.61 -23.14 23.91
CA CYS A 780 -2.29 -24.56 23.80
C CYS A 780 -2.76 -25.33 25.02
N GLU A 781 -3.58 -26.34 24.83
CA GLU A 781 -4.14 -27.19 25.89
C GLU A 781 -3.06 -27.92 26.73
N THR A 782 -1.91 -28.25 26.11
CA THR A 782 -0.84 -29.00 26.79
C THR A 782 0.02 -28.10 27.67
N CYS A 783 0.39 -26.91 27.22
CA CYS A 783 1.26 -26.01 27.97
C CYS A 783 0.57 -24.81 28.56
N HIS A 784 -0.73 -24.60 28.30
CA HIS A 784 -1.54 -23.47 28.76
C HIS A 784 -0.84 -22.11 28.55
N GLY A 785 -0.31 -21.89 27.33
CA GLY A 785 0.41 -20.67 26.97
C GLY A 785 1.87 -20.60 27.40
N LYS A 786 2.38 -21.51 28.22
CA LYS A 786 3.73 -21.46 28.82
C LYS A 786 4.86 -21.75 27.84
N ARG A 787 4.61 -22.27 26.65
CA ARG A 787 5.58 -22.53 25.55
C ARG A 787 6.57 -23.67 25.79
N TYR A 788 6.78 -24.13 27.02
CA TYR A 788 7.75 -25.15 27.43
C TYR A 788 7.10 -26.45 27.91
N ASN A 789 7.88 -27.53 27.89
CA ASN A 789 7.47 -28.77 28.53
C ASN A 789 7.64 -28.69 30.06
N ARG A 790 6.99 -29.63 30.78
CA ARG A 790 6.94 -29.65 32.22
C ARG A 790 8.33 -29.70 32.87
N GLU A 791 9.24 -30.54 32.37
CA GLU A 791 10.59 -30.73 32.91
C GLU A 791 11.45 -29.45 32.84
N THR A 792 11.32 -28.63 31.76
CA THR A 792 12.02 -27.35 31.66
C THR A 792 11.49 -26.33 32.66
N LEU A 793 10.17 -26.38 32.99
CA LEU A 793 9.54 -25.49 33.95
C LEU A 793 9.85 -25.80 35.42
N GLU A 794 10.42 -26.98 35.72
CA GLU A 794 10.87 -27.35 37.05
C GLU A 794 12.08 -26.54 37.47
N VAL A 795 12.97 -26.14 36.54
CA VAL A 795 14.16 -25.33 36.86
C VAL A 795 13.71 -23.91 37.20
N ARG A 796 14.06 -23.43 38.40
CA ARG A 796 13.59 -22.17 38.94
C ARG A 796 14.73 -21.29 39.45
N PHE A 797 14.66 -20.00 39.13
CA PHE A 797 15.50 -18.96 39.71
C PHE A 797 14.63 -18.04 40.57
N LYS A 798 15.03 -17.85 41.82
CA LYS A 798 14.22 -17.13 42.84
C LYS A 798 12.74 -17.60 42.86
N GLY A 799 12.51 -18.92 42.74
CA GLY A 799 11.16 -19.53 42.74
C GLY A 799 10.36 -19.40 41.43
N LYS A 800 10.90 -18.77 40.40
CA LYS A 800 10.21 -18.53 39.09
C LYS A 800 10.83 -19.38 37.99
N SER A 801 10.01 -20.06 37.20
CA SER A 801 10.41 -20.76 35.96
C SER A 801 10.71 -19.76 34.84
N ILE A 802 11.33 -20.25 33.76
CA ILE A 802 11.61 -19.41 32.58
C ILE A 802 10.33 -18.89 31.93
N ALA A 803 9.22 -19.63 31.98
CA ALA A 803 7.92 -19.15 31.48
C ALA A 803 7.36 -18.05 32.39
N ASP A 804 7.50 -18.17 33.72
CA ASP A 804 7.06 -17.15 34.68
C ASP A 804 7.86 -15.86 34.46
N VAL A 805 9.16 -15.96 34.13
CA VAL A 805 9.99 -14.79 33.78
C VAL A 805 9.53 -14.11 32.50
N LEU A 806 9.15 -14.87 31.47
CA LEU A 806 8.59 -14.29 30.23
C LEU A 806 7.23 -13.64 30.47
N ASP A 807 6.45 -14.09 31.45
CA ASP A 807 5.15 -13.50 31.82
C ASP A 807 5.27 -12.27 32.73
N MET A 808 6.47 -11.99 33.25
CA MET A 808 6.71 -10.78 34.03
C MET A 808 6.60 -9.53 33.15
N THR A 809 6.00 -8.48 33.70
CA THR A 809 6.13 -7.14 33.14
C THR A 809 7.59 -6.65 33.26
N ILE A 810 7.99 -5.74 32.37
CA ILE A 810 9.33 -5.13 32.39
C ILE A 810 9.63 -4.52 33.77
N ASN A 811 8.63 -3.84 34.39
CA ASN A 811 8.79 -3.29 35.74
C ASN A 811 9.09 -4.37 36.78
N GLN A 812 8.35 -5.47 36.76
CA GLN A 812 8.61 -6.61 37.66
C GLN A 812 9.95 -7.28 37.39
N ALA A 813 10.35 -7.36 36.12
CA ALA A 813 11.63 -7.94 35.73
C ALA A 813 12.82 -7.09 36.18
N VAL A 814 12.70 -5.75 36.18
CA VAL A 814 13.73 -4.82 36.74
C VAL A 814 13.97 -5.12 38.22
N GLU A 815 12.92 -5.25 39.01
CA GLU A 815 13.01 -5.60 40.43
C GLU A 815 13.56 -7.01 40.63
N PHE A 816 13.10 -7.98 39.84
CA PHE A 816 13.48 -9.38 39.94
C PHE A 816 14.99 -9.64 39.65
N PHE A 817 15.53 -8.90 38.64
CA PHE A 817 16.91 -9.03 38.16
C PHE A 817 17.83 -7.92 38.69
N GLU A 818 17.47 -7.20 39.76
CA GLU A 818 18.27 -6.07 40.30
C GLU A 818 19.74 -6.42 40.54
N ASN A 819 20.03 -7.69 40.95
CA ASN A 819 21.37 -8.22 41.24
C ASN A 819 22.02 -8.95 40.05
N VAL A 820 21.51 -8.80 38.82
CA VAL A 820 22.03 -9.41 37.59
C VAL A 820 22.32 -8.33 36.55
N PRO A 821 23.50 -7.64 36.63
CA PRO A 821 23.78 -6.42 35.87
C PRO A 821 23.58 -6.56 34.36
N ASN A 822 23.99 -7.69 33.75
CA ASN A 822 23.89 -7.91 32.30
C ASN A 822 22.43 -7.95 31.80
N ILE A 823 21.54 -8.52 32.59
CA ILE A 823 20.11 -8.58 32.30
C ILE A 823 19.47 -7.24 32.63
N LEU A 824 19.77 -6.70 33.84
CA LEU A 824 19.20 -5.46 34.34
C LEU A 824 19.42 -4.28 33.38
N HIS A 825 20.64 -4.12 32.87
CA HIS A 825 20.97 -3.02 31.95
C HIS A 825 20.02 -2.98 30.73
N LYS A 826 19.78 -4.12 30.08
CA LYS A 826 18.92 -4.20 28.89
C LYS A 826 17.44 -4.00 29.22
N ILE A 827 16.99 -4.52 30.37
CA ILE A 827 15.58 -4.39 30.78
C ILE A 827 15.29 -2.96 31.25
N LYS A 828 16.24 -2.31 31.94
CA LYS A 828 16.09 -0.94 32.42
C LYS A 828 15.88 0.06 31.29
N VAL A 829 16.58 -0.13 30.16
CA VAL A 829 16.37 0.72 28.97
C VAL A 829 14.96 0.57 28.44
N LEU A 830 14.37 -0.64 28.44
CA LEU A 830 12.96 -0.84 28.05
C LEU A 830 11.99 -0.10 28.99
N GLN A 831 12.31 -0.04 30.28
CA GLN A 831 11.55 0.72 31.27
C GLN A 831 11.68 2.24 31.02
N GLU A 832 12.88 2.74 30.72
CA GLU A 832 13.18 4.15 30.47
C GLU A 832 12.45 4.71 29.25
N VAL A 833 12.21 3.88 28.21
CA VAL A 833 11.39 4.28 27.04
C VAL A 833 9.87 4.16 27.28
N GLY A 834 9.44 3.98 28.52
CA GLY A 834 8.01 3.94 28.88
C GLY A 834 7.31 2.59 28.63
N LEU A 835 8.04 1.50 28.40
CA LEU A 835 7.46 0.17 28.14
C LEU A 835 7.36 -0.71 29.38
N GLY A 836 7.44 -0.16 30.58
CA GLY A 836 7.45 -0.90 31.83
C GLY A 836 6.25 -1.83 32.06
N TYR A 837 5.13 -1.56 31.41
CA TYR A 837 3.90 -2.35 31.50
C TYR A 837 3.88 -3.59 30.61
N LEU A 838 4.68 -3.66 29.54
CA LEU A 838 4.74 -4.80 28.63
C LEU A 838 5.33 -6.03 29.34
N LYS A 839 4.85 -7.22 28.94
CA LYS A 839 5.46 -8.48 29.36
C LYS A 839 6.71 -8.78 28.51
N LEU A 840 7.76 -9.33 29.13
CA LEU A 840 8.99 -9.73 28.42
C LEU A 840 8.72 -10.69 27.25
N GLY A 841 7.80 -11.64 27.45
CA GLY A 841 7.41 -12.67 26.48
C GLY A 841 6.18 -12.31 25.64
N GLN A 842 5.67 -11.07 25.69
CA GLN A 842 4.52 -10.66 24.87
C GLN A 842 4.84 -10.81 23.38
N SER A 843 3.90 -11.40 22.62
CA SER A 843 4.11 -11.57 21.19
C SER A 843 4.25 -10.21 20.49
N CYS A 844 5.24 -10.07 19.62
CA CYS A 844 5.42 -8.84 18.83
C CYS A 844 4.26 -8.57 17.86
N THR A 845 3.44 -9.57 17.54
CA THR A 845 2.24 -9.42 16.71
C THR A 845 1.10 -8.69 17.42
N THR A 846 1.14 -8.63 18.77
CA THR A 846 0.13 -7.94 19.59
C THR A 846 0.57 -6.53 20.01
N LEU A 847 1.78 -6.13 19.66
CA LEU A 847 2.27 -4.78 19.96
C LEU A 847 1.72 -3.76 18.98
N SER A 848 1.43 -2.57 19.47
CA SER A 848 1.12 -1.42 18.62
C SER A 848 2.36 -0.97 17.82
N GLY A 849 2.15 -0.16 16.78
CA GLY A 849 3.25 0.42 15.99
C GLY A 849 4.23 1.20 16.86
N GLY A 850 3.73 2.06 17.74
CA GLY A 850 4.54 2.86 18.66
C GLY A 850 5.27 2.02 19.73
N GLU A 851 4.65 0.95 20.26
CA GLU A 851 5.32 0.02 21.17
C GLU A 851 6.47 -0.69 20.47
N SER A 852 6.25 -1.19 19.25
CA SER A 852 7.28 -1.84 18.42
C SER A 852 8.45 -0.90 18.16
N GLN A 853 8.19 0.35 17.83
CA GLN A 853 9.18 1.38 17.59
C GLN A 853 10.01 1.68 18.84
N ARG A 854 9.37 1.81 20.01
CA ARG A 854 10.05 2.01 21.30
C ARG A 854 10.91 0.81 21.70
N VAL A 855 10.51 -0.44 21.41
CA VAL A 855 11.37 -1.62 21.61
C VAL A 855 12.61 -1.57 20.71
N LYS A 856 12.48 -1.16 19.43
CA LYS A 856 13.63 -0.92 18.54
C LYS A 856 14.58 0.12 19.10
N LEU A 857 14.03 1.26 19.52
CA LEU A 857 14.79 2.35 20.12
C LEU A 857 15.54 1.88 21.38
N ALA A 858 14.88 1.16 22.29
CA ALA A 858 15.49 0.60 23.48
C ALA A 858 16.64 -0.34 23.16
N THR A 859 16.50 -1.14 22.10
CA THR A 859 17.54 -2.06 21.65
C THR A 859 18.80 -1.31 21.20
N GLU A 860 18.64 -0.23 20.46
CA GLU A 860 19.77 0.60 20.03
C GLU A 860 20.41 1.37 21.20
N LEU A 861 19.61 1.90 22.11
CA LEU A 861 20.08 2.58 23.33
C LEU A 861 20.89 1.65 24.26
N SER A 862 20.60 0.34 24.26
CA SER A 862 21.34 -0.66 25.04
C SER A 862 22.72 -0.99 24.47
N LYS A 863 23.01 -0.61 23.22
CA LYS A 863 24.30 -0.82 22.57
C LYS A 863 25.31 0.28 22.94
N ARG A 864 26.59 -0.01 22.72
CA ARG A 864 27.65 0.98 22.94
C ARG A 864 27.53 2.09 21.89
N ASP A 865 27.59 3.31 22.34
CA ASP A 865 27.43 4.52 21.55
C ASP A 865 28.79 5.04 21.07
N THR A 866 28.83 5.60 19.85
CA THR A 866 30.04 6.19 19.23
C THR A 866 30.03 7.72 19.27
N GLY A 867 28.87 8.35 19.48
CA GLY A 867 28.72 9.80 19.47
C GLY A 867 28.60 10.45 18.08
N ASN A 868 28.72 9.65 17.00
CA ASN A 868 28.61 10.09 15.60
C ASN A 868 27.50 9.33 14.83
N THR A 869 26.50 8.81 15.56
CA THR A 869 25.40 8.05 14.98
C THR A 869 24.27 8.99 14.55
N ILE A 870 23.71 8.75 13.36
CA ILE A 870 22.42 9.35 12.95
C ILE A 870 21.28 8.36 13.26
N TYR A 871 20.33 8.82 14.06
CA TYR A 871 19.07 8.15 14.32
C TYR A 871 17.99 8.79 13.46
N ILE A 872 17.26 7.98 12.68
CA ILE A 872 16.12 8.41 11.87
C ILE A 872 14.88 7.74 12.44
N LEU A 873 13.93 8.55 12.91
CA LEU A 873 12.66 8.08 13.48
C LEU A 873 11.49 8.59 12.62
N ASP A 874 10.58 7.69 12.29
CA ASP A 874 9.40 8.01 11.49
C ASP A 874 8.15 7.97 12.38
N GLU A 875 7.55 9.15 12.61
CA GLU A 875 6.36 9.38 13.44
C GLU A 875 6.39 8.64 14.80
N PRO A 876 7.42 8.87 15.64
CA PRO A 876 7.59 8.11 16.87
C PRO A 876 6.55 8.43 17.97
N THR A 877 5.72 9.47 17.81
CA THR A 877 4.64 9.80 18.76
C THR A 877 3.33 9.10 18.49
N THR A 878 3.27 8.27 17.46
CA THR A 878 2.08 7.50 17.09
C THR A 878 1.56 6.66 18.26
N GLY A 879 0.28 6.82 18.61
CA GLY A 879 -0.39 6.11 19.70
C GLY A 879 0.09 6.46 21.10
N LEU A 880 0.73 7.61 21.27
CA LEU A 880 1.26 8.05 22.56
C LEU A 880 0.40 9.15 23.19
N HIS A 881 0.09 8.96 24.46
CA HIS A 881 -0.46 10.00 25.29
C HIS A 881 0.61 11.10 25.57
N PHE A 882 0.23 12.32 25.91
CA PHE A 882 1.12 13.44 26.20
C PHE A 882 2.26 13.08 27.18
N GLU A 883 1.96 12.33 28.24
CA GLU A 883 2.98 11.87 29.21
C GLU A 883 3.98 10.90 28.58
N ASP A 884 3.53 9.99 27.69
CA ASP A 884 4.43 9.09 26.97
C ASP A 884 5.31 9.87 25.98
N ILE A 885 4.77 10.94 25.35
CA ILE A 885 5.53 11.85 24.47
C ILE A 885 6.62 12.55 25.27
N ARG A 886 6.31 13.04 26.49
CA ARG A 886 7.31 13.66 27.37
C ARG A 886 8.47 12.70 27.65
N VAL A 887 8.17 11.45 28.03
CA VAL A 887 9.18 10.41 28.26
C VAL A 887 10.01 10.14 26.99
N LEU A 888 9.37 10.07 25.82
CA LEU A 888 10.06 9.87 24.54
C LEU A 888 11.03 11.03 24.24
N ILE A 889 10.59 12.27 24.41
CA ILE A 889 11.42 13.47 24.21
C ILE A 889 12.65 13.46 25.13
N ASP A 890 12.48 13.07 26.40
CA ASP A 890 13.59 12.92 27.34
C ASP A 890 14.63 11.90 26.84
N VAL A 891 14.17 10.80 26.24
CA VAL A 891 15.04 9.76 25.66
C VAL A 891 15.78 10.29 24.42
N LEU A 892 15.08 11.00 23.51
CA LEU A 892 15.70 11.59 22.32
C LEU A 892 16.74 12.64 22.70
N ASN A 893 16.45 13.47 23.68
CA ASN A 893 17.41 14.44 24.21
C ASN A 893 18.66 13.77 24.78
N LYS A 894 18.52 12.67 25.54
CA LYS A 894 19.67 11.89 26.05
C LYS A 894 20.57 11.35 24.93
N LEU A 895 19.98 10.97 23.77
CA LEU A 895 20.75 10.54 22.61
C LEU A 895 21.57 11.68 22.00
N VAL A 896 20.95 12.86 21.87
CA VAL A 896 21.60 14.05 21.32
C VAL A 896 22.70 14.54 22.27
N ASP A 897 22.46 14.52 23.59
CA ASP A 897 23.43 14.93 24.62
C ASP A 897 24.70 14.06 24.63
N LYS A 898 24.64 12.86 24.09
CA LYS A 898 25.80 11.97 23.85
C LYS A 898 26.58 12.29 22.56
N GLY A 899 26.18 13.35 21.82
CA GLY A 899 26.82 13.78 20.59
C GLY A 899 26.17 13.30 19.30
N ASN A 900 25.15 12.42 19.37
CA ASN A 900 24.47 11.88 18.21
C ASN A 900 23.55 12.90 17.53
N THR A 901 23.20 12.63 16.29
CA THR A 901 22.18 13.39 15.55
C THR A 901 20.89 12.59 15.51
N VAL A 902 19.77 13.20 15.84
CA VAL A 902 18.46 12.59 15.79
C VAL A 902 17.58 13.34 14.79
N ILE A 903 17.13 12.66 13.74
CA ILE A 903 16.22 13.17 12.73
C ILE A 903 14.86 12.51 12.97
N VAL A 904 13.84 13.32 13.20
CA VAL A 904 12.48 12.85 13.45
C VAL A 904 11.55 13.40 12.37
N ILE A 905 10.84 12.53 11.68
CA ILE A 905 9.70 12.93 10.82
C ILE A 905 8.49 13.03 11.75
N GLU A 906 7.91 14.21 11.92
CA GLU A 906 6.84 14.39 12.90
C GLU A 906 5.87 15.53 12.55
N HIS A 907 4.64 15.37 13.05
CA HIS A 907 3.56 16.35 12.97
C HIS A 907 3.12 16.85 14.35
N ASN A 908 3.48 16.12 15.41
CA ASN A 908 3.13 16.47 16.76
C ASN A 908 3.87 17.73 17.21
N LEU A 909 3.11 18.78 17.55
CA LEU A 909 3.66 20.09 17.91
C LEU A 909 4.50 20.07 19.18
N ASP A 910 4.28 19.12 20.09
CA ASP A 910 5.10 18.96 21.27
C ASP A 910 6.53 18.55 20.92
N VAL A 911 6.73 17.71 19.91
CA VAL A 911 8.06 17.37 19.40
C VAL A 911 8.64 18.49 18.55
N VAL A 912 7.83 19.09 17.67
CA VAL A 912 8.26 20.19 16.81
C VAL A 912 8.78 21.36 17.63
N LYS A 913 8.06 21.76 18.71
CA LYS A 913 8.47 22.90 19.56
C LYS A 913 9.74 22.66 20.35
N VAL A 914 10.11 21.39 20.65
CA VAL A 914 11.34 21.08 21.43
C VAL A 914 12.55 20.79 20.53
N ALA A 915 12.38 20.61 19.22
CA ALA A 915 13.48 20.37 18.29
C ALA A 915 14.48 21.52 18.25
N ASP A 916 15.77 21.22 18.06
CA ASP A 916 16.83 22.24 17.91
C ASP A 916 16.76 22.86 16.50
N TYR A 917 16.36 22.09 15.50
CA TYR A 917 16.26 22.49 14.09
C TYR A 917 15.02 21.88 13.43
N ILE A 918 14.34 22.65 12.61
CA ILE A 918 13.16 22.23 11.85
C ILE A 918 13.44 22.34 10.36
N ILE A 919 12.96 21.36 9.59
CA ILE A 919 12.86 21.40 8.14
C ILE A 919 11.37 21.26 7.83
N ASP A 920 10.70 22.34 7.41
CA ASP A 920 9.27 22.34 7.10
C ASP A 920 9.06 22.19 5.59
N MET A 921 8.36 21.11 5.21
CA MET A 921 8.11 20.75 3.80
C MET A 921 6.68 21.08 3.38
N GLY A 922 6.55 21.61 2.16
CA GLY A 922 5.25 22.03 1.65
C GLY A 922 5.35 22.69 0.29
N PRO A 923 4.48 23.72 0.04
CA PRO A 923 3.38 24.20 0.89
C PRO A 923 2.17 23.26 0.97
N GLU A 924 1.99 22.39 -0.05
CA GLU A 924 0.87 21.45 -0.15
C GLU A 924 1.38 20.00 -0.26
N GLY A 925 0.45 19.04 -0.38
CA GLY A 925 0.75 17.66 -0.70
C GLY A 925 0.93 17.41 -2.21
N GLY A 926 1.49 16.26 -2.60
CA GLY A 926 1.58 15.81 -3.97
C GLY A 926 2.33 16.77 -4.90
N ARG A 927 1.68 17.18 -6.00
CA ARG A 927 2.29 18.08 -7.01
C ARG A 927 2.52 19.49 -6.52
N GLY A 928 1.72 19.96 -5.57
CA GLY A 928 1.88 21.26 -4.93
C GLY A 928 2.94 21.28 -3.83
N GLY A 929 3.51 20.13 -3.50
CA GLY A 929 4.55 19.95 -2.48
C GLY A 929 5.95 19.78 -3.05
N GLY A 930 6.81 19.20 -2.25
CA GLY A 930 8.16 18.84 -2.65
C GLY A 930 9.19 19.96 -2.51
N TYR A 931 8.88 21.00 -1.73
CA TYR A 931 9.79 22.10 -1.42
C TYR A 931 10.10 22.12 0.08
N ILE A 932 11.28 22.64 0.46
CA ILE A 932 11.54 23.13 1.81
C ILE A 932 11.03 24.58 1.84
N VAL A 933 9.99 24.83 2.64
CA VAL A 933 9.34 26.14 2.73
C VAL A 933 9.92 26.99 3.86
N ALA A 934 10.43 26.35 4.89
CA ALA A 934 11.14 27.00 5.99
C ALA A 934 12.15 26.04 6.63
N GLU A 935 13.29 26.54 7.07
CA GLU A 935 14.26 25.79 7.85
C GLU A 935 14.94 26.68 8.91
N GLY A 936 15.33 26.09 10.02
CA GLY A 936 15.98 26.78 11.12
C GLY A 936 15.48 26.35 12.49
N THR A 937 15.78 27.14 13.53
CA THR A 937 15.21 26.92 14.86
C THR A 937 13.69 27.17 14.85
N PRO A 938 12.92 26.56 15.76
CA PRO A 938 11.47 26.78 15.84
C PRO A 938 11.08 28.27 15.84
N GLU A 939 11.83 29.10 16.56
CA GLU A 939 11.62 30.56 16.63
C GLU A 939 11.91 31.23 15.27
N ALA A 940 12.92 30.75 14.53
CA ALA A 940 13.26 31.25 13.19
C ALA A 940 12.18 30.91 12.18
N VAL A 941 11.64 29.68 12.20
CA VAL A 941 10.56 29.23 11.32
C VAL A 941 9.29 30.07 11.54
N VAL A 942 8.92 30.33 12.80
CA VAL A 942 7.77 31.20 13.12
C VAL A 942 8.01 32.63 12.62
N LYS A 943 9.25 33.16 12.77
CA LYS A 943 9.59 34.50 12.30
C LYS A 943 9.57 34.62 10.77
N GLN A 944 9.96 33.55 10.05
CA GLN A 944 9.85 33.48 8.59
C GLN A 944 8.37 33.53 8.14
N GLY A 945 7.45 32.96 8.95
CA GLY A 945 6.01 32.98 8.70
C GLY A 945 5.60 32.24 7.43
N GLN A 946 6.51 31.46 6.85
CA GLN A 946 6.30 30.66 5.65
C GLN A 946 6.05 29.20 6.05
N GLY A 947 5.20 28.52 5.30
CA GLY A 947 4.91 27.12 5.55
C GLY A 947 3.66 26.85 6.40
N PRO A 948 3.12 25.63 6.27
CA PRO A 948 1.88 25.25 6.93
C PRO A 948 2.01 25.05 8.44
N THR A 949 3.23 24.78 8.94
CA THR A 949 3.50 24.50 10.37
C THR A 949 3.63 25.78 11.20
N ALA A 950 4.10 26.88 10.61
CA ALA A 950 4.42 28.10 11.33
C ALA A 950 3.27 28.69 12.18
N PRO A 951 2.00 28.78 11.71
CA PRO A 951 0.91 29.36 12.52
C PRO A 951 0.60 28.55 13.77
N PHE A 952 0.61 27.22 13.66
CA PHE A 952 0.33 26.32 14.80
C PHE A 952 1.50 26.33 15.80
N LEU A 953 2.73 26.33 15.31
CA LEU A 953 3.93 26.42 16.14
C LEU A 953 4.01 27.76 16.91
N GLN A 954 3.58 28.86 16.29
CA GLN A 954 3.50 30.16 16.93
C GLN A 954 2.59 30.14 18.16
N ALA A 955 1.41 29.52 18.03
CA ALA A 955 0.45 29.38 19.12
C ALA A 955 1.02 28.56 20.28
N GLU A 956 1.70 27.46 20.00
CA GLU A 956 2.32 26.57 20.99
C GLU A 956 3.51 27.25 21.70
N LEU A 957 4.37 27.98 21.00
CA LEU A 957 5.49 28.70 21.59
C LEU A 957 4.99 29.85 22.46
N ALA A 958 3.93 30.56 22.08
CA ALA A 958 3.31 31.62 22.88
C ALA A 958 2.67 31.06 24.17
N ALA A 959 1.99 29.89 24.08
CA ALA A 959 1.45 29.20 25.25
C ALA A 959 2.56 28.79 26.24
N ALA A 960 3.66 28.20 25.73
CA ALA A 960 4.79 27.79 26.54
C ALA A 960 5.51 28.98 27.23
N GLN A 961 5.54 30.18 26.62
CA GLN A 961 6.10 31.40 27.22
C GLN A 961 5.22 31.93 28.35
N LYS A 962 3.89 31.83 28.26
CA LYS A 962 2.97 32.24 29.34
C LYS A 962 3.09 31.34 30.55
N GLN A 963 3.39 30.06 30.38
CA GLN A 963 3.56 29.10 31.47
C GLN A 963 4.92 29.21 32.19
N LYS A 964 5.94 29.85 31.59
CA LYS A 964 7.24 30.16 32.23
C LYS A 964 7.20 31.42 33.10
N LYS A 965 6.18 32.26 32.93
CA LYS A 965 5.92 33.46 33.77
C LYS A 965 4.99 33.11 34.93
#